data_637c9692371726f423760cd62356d29a
#
_entry.id   637c9692371726f423760cd62356d29a
#
_cell.length_a   1.000
_cell.length_b   1.000
_cell.length_c   1.000
_cell.angle_alpha   90.00
_cell.angle_beta   90.00
_cell.angle_gamma   90.00
#
_symmetry.space_group_name_H-M   'P 1'
#
loop_
_entity.id
_entity.type
_entity.pdbx_description
1 polymer ?
#
loop_
_entity_poly.entity_id
_entity_poly.type
_entity_poly.pdbx_seq_one_letter_code
_entity_poly.pdbx_strand_id
1 'polypeptide(L)'
;VLAAMGEVPRELFVPERMREFAYEDTALPIEAGQTISQPYIVAQMLELAEIGPEDTVLEVGAGSGYAAAVISRLARRVIGIELHEVLARKARERLAGLGYDNVEIRHGDGTKGCPDTAPFDAIIVSAGGPVVPPPLKEQLKIGGRLIIPVTKGAHQELMRIRKTGKNSFEEEGHGLVAFVPLVGAKEWPPMVEGTASADTPGVETPREATEADVVLAPLGAVAELVVMSGERPNSAIGYELQQAALPFLRMEDLNGIANAIFADRRIIMLGESTHGTAEFYNARAAITADLVARHKFNIVAVEADWADAAAYNRIIHGQPAIVPGLPAPFSRYPRWMWRNNEVFHFLTRLRDLNKAAEGGPRVNFYGLDIYGLNSSIEAVLQYLERVDSQVAAIARERYACLTPWRSDPVEYARMAASSTFHSCEDEASKMLVDLLRNRMEYMQRDVSNGAAFFDAEQNARVIAKAEEYYRTLYRGSAESWNLRAQHMFETLERLLEFHGPGSKAVVWAHNSHIGDARATEMGQVRGEYNIGQLARERWGDKVGLIGFGTGHGFVAASSRWDGPMEIKSVSRPHEGSYEALCHDTGLPAFLLDLTPQQKPEIIEILSEPRLERAIGVIYRPETELASHYYRADLPRQFDAWVWFDRTDAVTAIPIAGVGQERETYPFGL
;
A
#
# COMPACT_ATOMS: atom_id res chain seq x y z
N VAL A 1 -13.98 32.51 0.32
CA VAL A 1 -14.21 31.08 0.02
C VAL A 1 -14.77 30.35 1.23
N LEU A 2 -14.10 30.34 2.41
CA LEU A 2 -14.56 29.59 3.59
C LEU A 2 -15.97 29.97 4.07
N ALA A 3 -16.32 31.27 4.02
CA ALA A 3 -17.68 31.72 4.36
C ALA A 3 -18.71 31.11 3.39
N ALA A 4 -18.45 31.13 2.08
CA ALA A 4 -19.32 30.54 1.06
C ALA A 4 -19.47 29.01 1.26
N MET A 5 -18.40 28.31 1.62
CA MET A 5 -18.45 26.86 1.94
C MET A 5 -19.28 26.58 3.19
N GLY A 6 -19.22 27.48 4.19
CA GLY A 6 -20.04 27.36 5.41
C GLY A 6 -21.55 27.61 5.18
N GLU A 7 -21.93 28.28 4.10
CA GLU A 7 -23.34 28.53 3.72
C GLU A 7 -23.94 27.37 2.89
N VAL A 8 -23.10 26.50 2.32
CA VAL A 8 -23.55 25.41 1.43
C VAL A 8 -23.54 24.09 2.20
N PRO A 9 -24.73 23.52 2.52
CA PRO A 9 -24.83 22.26 3.28
C PRO A 9 -24.34 21.08 2.46
N ARG A 10 -23.07 20.72 2.61
CA ARG A 10 -22.39 19.71 1.80
C ARG A 10 -23.05 18.32 1.89
N GLU A 11 -23.66 17.98 3.04
CA GLU A 11 -24.40 16.74 3.26
C GLU A 11 -25.58 16.54 2.30
N LEU A 12 -26.09 17.61 1.68
CA LEU A 12 -27.16 17.52 0.68
C LEU A 12 -26.63 17.20 -0.73
N PHE A 13 -25.31 17.21 -0.93
CA PHE A 13 -24.65 16.91 -2.21
C PHE A 13 -24.02 15.53 -2.27
N VAL A 14 -24.17 14.73 -1.22
CA VAL A 14 -23.69 13.34 -1.15
C VAL A 14 -24.90 12.38 -1.05
N PRO A 15 -24.72 11.09 -1.42
CA PRO A 15 -25.74 10.06 -1.17
C PRO A 15 -26.10 9.98 0.32
N GLU A 16 -27.34 9.62 0.63
CA GLU A 16 -27.84 9.58 2.02
C GLU A 16 -26.95 8.79 2.98
N ARG A 17 -26.44 7.67 2.52
CA ARG A 17 -25.48 6.81 3.27
C ARG A 17 -24.12 7.48 3.56
N MET A 18 -23.81 8.60 2.89
CA MET A 18 -22.53 9.31 3.05
C MET A 18 -22.69 10.63 3.80
N ARG A 19 -23.90 10.98 4.29
CA ARG A 19 -24.17 12.27 4.93
C ARG A 19 -23.38 12.49 6.21
N GLU A 20 -23.18 11.46 7.01
CA GLU A 20 -22.37 11.54 8.24
C GLU A 20 -20.91 11.88 7.99
N PHE A 21 -20.39 11.55 6.78
CA PHE A 21 -19.01 11.80 6.35
C PHE A 21 -18.89 13.09 5.52
N ALA A 22 -19.99 13.82 5.28
CA ALA A 22 -20.02 14.92 4.32
C ALA A 22 -18.99 16.02 4.63
N TYR A 23 -18.65 16.24 5.89
CA TYR A 23 -17.72 17.27 6.35
C TYR A 23 -16.31 16.76 6.66
N GLU A 24 -16.05 15.47 6.46
CA GLU A 24 -14.68 14.97 6.50
C GLU A 24 -13.88 15.53 5.33
N ASP A 25 -12.60 15.84 5.57
CA ASP A 25 -11.72 16.39 4.54
C ASP A 25 -11.22 15.29 3.59
N THR A 26 -12.16 14.67 2.87
CA THR A 26 -11.93 13.59 1.92
C THR A 26 -12.88 13.67 0.73
N ALA A 27 -12.46 13.09 -0.41
CA ALA A 27 -13.35 12.87 -1.55
C ALA A 27 -14.35 11.76 -1.22
N LEU A 28 -15.64 11.95 -1.53
CA LEU A 28 -16.68 10.96 -1.25
C LEU A 28 -17.32 10.45 -2.56
N PRO A 29 -17.67 9.15 -2.63
CA PRO A 29 -18.30 8.59 -3.83
C PRO A 29 -19.71 9.18 -4.03
N ILE A 30 -20.00 9.49 -5.30
CA ILE A 30 -21.33 9.85 -5.79
C ILE A 30 -21.75 8.86 -6.90
N GLU A 31 -22.87 9.14 -7.60
CA GLU A 31 -23.34 8.25 -8.66
C GLU A 31 -22.38 8.20 -9.85
N ALA A 32 -22.60 7.27 -10.76
CA ALA A 32 -21.81 7.04 -11.98
C ALA A 32 -20.32 6.77 -11.72
N GLY A 33 -19.95 6.25 -10.52
CA GLY A 33 -18.57 5.97 -10.16
C GLY A 33 -17.69 7.21 -10.00
N GLN A 34 -18.30 8.40 -9.88
CA GLN A 34 -17.60 9.67 -9.68
C GLN A 34 -17.47 10.02 -8.19
N THR A 35 -16.76 11.10 -7.88
CA THR A 35 -16.58 11.59 -6.50
C THR A 35 -16.92 13.08 -6.39
N ILE A 36 -17.45 13.49 -5.23
CA ILE A 36 -17.40 14.89 -4.80
C ILE A 36 -16.00 15.15 -4.25
N SER A 37 -15.33 16.18 -4.74
CA SER A 37 -13.94 16.50 -4.36
C SER A 37 -13.81 16.82 -2.86
N GLN A 38 -12.64 16.52 -2.29
CA GLN A 38 -12.26 16.83 -0.92
C GLN A 38 -12.50 18.33 -0.61
N PRO A 39 -13.08 18.69 0.55
CA PRO A 39 -13.34 20.08 0.91
C PRO A 39 -12.13 21.00 0.79
N TYR A 40 -10.97 20.56 1.28
CA TYR A 40 -9.72 21.33 1.16
C TYR A 40 -9.37 21.64 -0.31
N ILE A 41 -9.48 20.66 -1.21
CA ILE A 41 -9.16 20.84 -2.63
C ILE A 41 -10.16 21.80 -3.30
N VAL A 42 -11.45 21.70 -2.97
CA VAL A 42 -12.44 22.68 -3.45
C VAL A 42 -12.07 24.09 -2.98
N ALA A 43 -11.76 24.26 -1.69
CA ALA A 43 -11.32 25.55 -1.15
C ALA A 43 -10.10 26.10 -1.88
N GLN A 44 -9.07 25.27 -2.06
CA GLN A 44 -7.82 25.63 -2.75
C GLN A 44 -8.07 26.07 -4.19
N MET A 45 -8.86 25.31 -4.95
CA MET A 45 -9.20 25.66 -6.34
C MET A 45 -9.93 27.00 -6.44
N LEU A 46 -10.87 27.27 -5.53
CA LEU A 46 -11.63 28.51 -5.50
C LEU A 46 -10.80 29.72 -5.03
N GLU A 47 -9.87 29.52 -4.10
CA GLU A 47 -8.89 30.54 -3.71
C GLU A 47 -7.98 30.92 -4.88
N LEU A 48 -7.44 29.94 -5.60
CA LEU A 48 -6.59 30.14 -6.78
C LEU A 48 -7.34 30.80 -7.94
N ALA A 49 -8.65 30.59 -8.04
CA ALA A 49 -9.50 31.17 -9.05
C ALA A 49 -9.81 32.66 -8.79
N GLU A 50 -9.61 33.19 -7.57
CA GLU A 50 -9.84 34.59 -7.21
C GLU A 50 -11.19 35.12 -7.69
N ILE A 51 -12.28 34.37 -7.45
CA ILE A 51 -13.61 34.65 -7.97
C ILE A 51 -14.19 35.89 -7.31
N GLY A 52 -14.65 36.85 -8.14
CA GLY A 52 -15.31 38.06 -7.70
C GLY A 52 -16.84 38.02 -7.91
N PRO A 53 -17.60 38.94 -7.22
CA PRO A 53 -19.07 38.91 -7.21
C PRO A 53 -19.71 39.23 -8.58
N GLU A 54 -18.98 39.82 -9.52
CA GLU A 54 -19.45 40.12 -10.88
C GLU A 54 -19.02 39.07 -11.91
N ASP A 55 -18.27 38.05 -11.49
CA ASP A 55 -17.69 37.05 -12.38
C ASP A 55 -18.72 36.08 -12.96
N THR A 56 -18.49 35.67 -14.20
CA THR A 56 -19.14 34.52 -14.83
C THR A 56 -18.16 33.37 -14.87
N VAL A 57 -18.51 32.27 -14.20
CA VAL A 57 -17.63 31.14 -13.98
C VAL A 57 -18.13 29.90 -14.73
N LEU A 58 -17.21 29.17 -15.38
CA LEU A 58 -17.46 27.86 -15.94
C LEU A 58 -16.88 26.80 -14.99
N GLU A 59 -17.68 25.82 -14.62
CA GLU A 59 -17.25 24.59 -13.94
C GLU A 59 -17.33 23.41 -14.91
N VAL A 60 -16.26 22.65 -15.07
CA VAL A 60 -16.18 21.42 -15.87
C VAL A 60 -16.06 20.22 -14.94
N GLY A 61 -16.99 19.28 -15.04
CA GLY A 61 -17.14 18.16 -14.12
C GLY A 61 -17.96 18.53 -12.88
N ALA A 62 -19.18 19.03 -13.07
CA ALA A 62 -20.02 19.55 -11.99
C ALA A 62 -20.44 18.48 -10.97
N GLY A 63 -20.41 17.18 -11.34
CA GLY A 63 -20.67 16.07 -10.45
C GLY A 63 -22.01 16.17 -9.74
N SER A 64 -21.98 16.25 -8.41
CA SER A 64 -23.18 16.44 -7.57
C SER A 64 -23.71 17.88 -7.55
N GLY A 65 -22.95 18.86 -8.07
CA GLY A 65 -23.27 20.28 -8.06
C GLY A 65 -22.76 21.05 -6.82
N TYR A 66 -21.96 20.43 -5.96
CA TYR A 66 -21.47 21.06 -4.73
C TYR A 66 -20.56 22.26 -5.00
N ALA A 67 -19.52 22.09 -5.84
CA ALA A 67 -18.62 23.19 -6.14
C ALA A 67 -19.36 24.32 -6.89
N ALA A 68 -20.28 23.99 -7.82
CA ALA A 68 -21.16 24.97 -8.44
C ALA A 68 -21.97 25.78 -7.40
N ALA A 69 -22.52 25.11 -6.37
CA ALA A 69 -23.24 25.75 -5.29
C ALA A 69 -22.34 26.72 -4.49
N VAL A 70 -21.10 26.31 -4.17
CA VAL A 70 -20.15 27.19 -3.47
C VAL A 70 -19.74 28.37 -4.36
N ILE A 71 -19.43 28.13 -5.64
CA ILE A 71 -19.08 29.17 -6.62
C ILE A 71 -20.21 30.18 -6.75
N SER A 72 -21.48 29.74 -6.69
CA SER A 72 -22.65 30.61 -6.81
C SER A 72 -22.79 31.67 -5.71
N ARG A 73 -22.15 31.43 -4.54
CA ARG A 73 -22.06 32.38 -3.43
C ARG A 73 -20.95 33.43 -3.63
N LEU A 74 -20.05 33.19 -4.58
CA LEU A 74 -18.89 34.04 -4.87
C LEU A 74 -19.08 34.82 -6.18
N ALA A 75 -19.80 34.25 -7.16
CA ALA A 75 -19.92 34.73 -8.52
C ALA A 75 -21.33 35.22 -8.85
N ARG A 76 -21.43 36.07 -9.87
CA ARG A 76 -22.72 36.51 -10.43
C ARG A 76 -23.46 35.38 -11.13
N ARG A 77 -22.75 34.53 -11.88
CA ARG A 77 -23.33 33.42 -12.65
C ARG A 77 -22.36 32.23 -12.74
N VAL A 78 -22.92 31.05 -12.62
CA VAL A 78 -22.18 29.78 -12.76
C VAL A 78 -22.79 28.93 -13.87
N ILE A 79 -21.96 28.43 -14.77
CA ILE A 79 -22.31 27.40 -15.74
C ILE A 79 -21.53 26.14 -15.40
N GLY A 80 -22.21 25.04 -15.07
CA GLY A 80 -21.61 23.76 -14.86
C GLY A 80 -21.82 22.83 -16.05
N ILE A 81 -20.77 22.14 -16.50
CA ILE A 81 -20.89 21.08 -17.50
C ILE A 81 -20.58 19.73 -16.84
N GLU A 82 -21.47 18.76 -17.06
CA GLU A 82 -21.34 17.40 -16.55
C GLU A 82 -21.52 16.40 -17.69
N LEU A 83 -20.56 15.46 -17.80
CA LEU A 83 -20.53 14.44 -18.86
C LEU A 83 -21.61 13.37 -18.66
N HIS A 84 -21.89 13.01 -17.40
CA HIS A 84 -22.86 11.97 -17.07
C HIS A 84 -24.27 12.56 -16.93
N GLU A 85 -25.17 12.18 -17.84
CA GLU A 85 -26.55 12.70 -17.88
C GLU A 85 -27.29 12.54 -16.54
N VAL A 86 -27.09 11.39 -15.86
CA VAL A 86 -27.71 11.12 -14.56
C VAL A 86 -27.26 12.13 -13.50
N LEU A 87 -25.96 12.47 -13.46
CA LEU A 87 -25.41 13.45 -12.53
C LEU A 87 -25.88 14.86 -12.90
N ALA A 88 -25.81 15.24 -14.18
CA ALA A 88 -26.27 16.55 -14.66
C ALA A 88 -27.74 16.80 -14.30
N ARG A 89 -28.60 15.80 -14.46
CA ARG A 89 -30.03 15.89 -14.09
C ARG A 89 -30.21 16.06 -12.60
N LYS A 90 -29.58 15.20 -11.79
CA LYS A 90 -29.67 15.24 -10.31
C LYS A 90 -29.10 16.53 -9.73
N ALA A 91 -27.99 17.04 -10.28
CA ALA A 91 -27.41 18.32 -9.87
C ALA A 91 -28.37 19.48 -10.15
N ARG A 92 -29.00 19.54 -11.34
CA ARG A 92 -30.04 20.51 -11.66
C ARG A 92 -31.21 20.49 -10.69
N GLU A 93 -31.79 19.30 -10.47
CA GLU A 93 -32.92 19.11 -9.56
C GLU A 93 -32.56 19.55 -8.13
N ARG A 94 -31.37 19.19 -7.67
CA ARG A 94 -30.89 19.53 -6.32
C ARG A 94 -30.66 21.04 -6.17
N LEU A 95 -29.95 21.66 -7.10
CA LEU A 95 -29.62 23.07 -7.04
C LEU A 95 -30.89 23.93 -7.13
N ALA A 96 -31.84 23.61 -8.02
CA ALA A 96 -33.14 24.28 -8.10
C ALA A 96 -33.95 24.08 -6.81
N GLY A 97 -33.99 22.89 -6.23
CA GLY A 97 -34.68 22.59 -4.97
C GLY A 97 -34.07 23.33 -3.76
N LEU A 98 -32.81 23.69 -3.81
CA LEU A 98 -32.09 24.42 -2.76
C LEU A 98 -32.01 25.94 -3.03
N GLY A 99 -32.61 26.45 -4.11
CA GLY A 99 -32.71 27.89 -4.43
C GLY A 99 -31.41 28.52 -4.94
N TYR A 100 -30.60 27.77 -5.68
CA TYR A 100 -29.40 28.30 -6.35
C TYR A 100 -29.74 28.78 -7.77
N ASP A 101 -30.42 29.95 -7.86
CA ASP A 101 -31.00 30.45 -9.12
C ASP A 101 -29.98 30.99 -10.13
N ASN A 102 -28.74 31.27 -9.71
CA ASN A 102 -27.64 31.74 -10.56
C ASN A 102 -26.73 30.60 -11.08
N VAL A 103 -27.13 29.33 -10.92
CA VAL A 103 -26.40 28.15 -11.40
C VAL A 103 -27.17 27.46 -12.51
N GLU A 104 -26.52 27.23 -13.64
CA GLU A 104 -27.05 26.48 -14.77
C GLU A 104 -26.19 25.25 -15.05
N ILE A 105 -26.71 24.02 -14.86
CA ILE A 105 -25.98 22.77 -15.15
C ILE A 105 -26.38 22.25 -16.55
N ARG A 106 -25.41 21.96 -17.37
CA ARG A 106 -25.57 21.40 -18.73
C ARG A 106 -24.98 19.99 -18.82
N HIS A 107 -25.68 19.10 -19.51
CA HIS A 107 -25.12 17.80 -19.89
C HIS A 107 -24.28 17.98 -21.15
N GLY A 108 -23.03 17.53 -21.16
CA GLY A 108 -22.15 17.63 -22.32
C GLY A 108 -20.68 17.34 -22.07
N ASP A 109 -19.90 17.46 -23.13
CA ASP A 109 -18.45 17.30 -23.12
C ASP A 109 -17.76 18.58 -22.65
N GLY A 110 -17.27 18.58 -21.41
CA GLY A 110 -16.63 19.72 -20.77
C GLY A 110 -15.29 20.14 -21.40
N THR A 111 -14.62 19.27 -22.17
CA THR A 111 -13.37 19.63 -22.87
C THR A 111 -13.58 20.71 -23.94
N LYS A 112 -14.79 20.85 -24.42
CA LYS A 112 -15.21 21.88 -25.41
C LYS A 112 -15.55 23.21 -24.75
N GLY A 113 -15.68 23.25 -23.44
CA GLY A 113 -16.17 24.43 -22.70
C GLY A 113 -17.61 24.74 -23.06
N CYS A 114 -17.95 26.05 -23.01
CA CYS A 114 -19.29 26.58 -23.28
C CYS A 114 -19.20 27.82 -24.17
N PRO A 115 -18.98 27.67 -25.49
CA PRO A 115 -18.68 28.79 -26.39
C PRO A 115 -19.82 29.80 -26.56
N ASP A 116 -21.07 29.39 -26.39
CA ASP A 116 -22.25 30.26 -26.46
C ASP A 116 -22.37 31.23 -25.27
N THR A 117 -21.68 30.97 -24.17
CA THR A 117 -21.66 31.81 -22.95
C THR A 117 -20.32 32.49 -22.72
N ALA A 118 -19.26 32.03 -23.41
CA ALA A 118 -17.91 32.58 -23.32
C ALA A 118 -17.91 34.10 -23.67
N PRO A 119 -16.93 34.91 -23.16
CA PRO A 119 -15.79 34.50 -22.37
C PRO A 119 -16.04 34.49 -20.86
N PHE A 120 -15.25 33.67 -20.11
CA PHE A 120 -15.36 33.47 -18.66
C PHE A 120 -14.28 34.21 -17.87
N ASP A 121 -14.64 34.69 -16.69
CA ASP A 121 -13.70 35.29 -15.72
C ASP A 121 -12.85 34.23 -15.03
N ALA A 122 -13.47 33.08 -14.70
CA ALA A 122 -12.76 31.91 -14.19
C ALA A 122 -13.33 30.63 -14.79
N ILE A 123 -12.47 29.63 -14.94
CA ILE A 123 -12.83 28.25 -15.34
C ILE A 123 -12.24 27.31 -14.30
N ILE A 124 -13.06 26.44 -13.72
CA ILE A 124 -12.67 25.42 -12.74
C ILE A 124 -12.91 24.04 -13.35
N VAL A 125 -11.89 23.20 -13.38
CA VAL A 125 -11.99 21.84 -13.94
C VAL A 125 -11.80 20.82 -12.83
N SER A 126 -12.86 20.10 -12.48
CA SER A 126 -12.89 19.08 -11.43
C SER A 126 -12.59 17.66 -11.97
N ALA A 127 -11.74 17.56 -12.99
CA ALA A 127 -11.24 16.33 -13.59
C ALA A 127 -9.84 16.55 -14.18
N GLY A 128 -8.97 15.54 -14.16
CA GLY A 128 -7.58 15.66 -14.59
C GLY A 128 -7.34 15.12 -16.00
N GLY A 129 -6.58 15.83 -16.83
CA GLY A 129 -6.25 15.41 -18.20
C GLY A 129 -4.74 15.49 -18.49
N PRO A 130 -4.27 14.82 -19.57
CA PRO A 130 -2.86 14.84 -19.95
C PRO A 130 -2.35 16.20 -20.42
N VAL A 131 -3.26 17.03 -20.92
CA VAL A 131 -2.98 18.40 -21.36
C VAL A 131 -4.20 19.28 -21.07
N VAL A 132 -3.99 20.58 -21.09
CA VAL A 132 -5.07 21.57 -20.95
C VAL A 132 -5.86 21.65 -22.26
N PRO A 133 -7.19 21.44 -22.29
CA PRO A 133 -7.99 21.58 -23.49
C PRO A 133 -7.89 22.99 -24.08
N PRO A 134 -7.47 23.15 -25.36
CA PRO A 134 -7.34 24.47 -25.98
C PRO A 134 -8.62 25.32 -25.91
N PRO A 135 -9.85 24.77 -26.11
CA PRO A 135 -11.07 25.54 -26.03
C PRO A 135 -11.28 26.22 -24.69
N LEU A 136 -10.80 25.63 -23.57
CA LEU A 136 -10.93 26.25 -22.24
C LEU A 136 -10.02 27.49 -22.11
N LYS A 137 -8.78 27.43 -22.64
CA LYS A 137 -7.86 28.60 -22.67
C LYS A 137 -8.41 29.71 -23.55
N GLU A 138 -8.99 29.37 -24.70
CA GLU A 138 -9.56 30.32 -25.64
C GLU A 138 -10.76 31.10 -25.04
N GLN A 139 -11.60 30.39 -24.27
CA GLN A 139 -12.82 30.92 -23.66
C GLN A 139 -12.57 31.76 -22.39
N LEU A 140 -11.33 31.94 -21.95
CA LEU A 140 -11.00 32.87 -20.86
C LEU A 140 -11.03 34.32 -21.34
N LYS A 141 -11.50 35.22 -20.49
CA LYS A 141 -11.26 36.67 -20.61
C LYS A 141 -9.77 37.00 -20.44
N ILE A 142 -9.28 38.10 -20.97
CA ILE A 142 -7.95 38.62 -20.59
C ILE A 142 -8.01 38.98 -19.10
N GLY A 143 -7.05 38.48 -18.32
CA GLY A 143 -7.02 38.48 -16.86
C GLY A 143 -7.77 37.32 -16.21
N GLY A 144 -8.52 36.52 -16.98
CA GLY A 144 -9.22 35.32 -16.49
C GLY A 144 -8.29 34.19 -16.07
N ARG A 145 -8.80 33.30 -15.22
CA ARG A 145 -8.02 32.22 -14.58
C ARG A 145 -8.68 30.87 -14.88
N LEU A 146 -7.86 29.88 -15.26
CA LEU A 146 -8.26 28.48 -15.39
C LEU A 146 -7.51 27.66 -14.35
N ILE A 147 -8.26 26.94 -13.52
CA ILE A 147 -7.73 26.02 -12.52
C ILE A 147 -8.04 24.61 -12.98
N ILE A 148 -6.99 23.79 -13.20
CA ILE A 148 -7.12 22.47 -13.80
C ILE A 148 -6.04 21.51 -13.32
N PRO A 149 -6.37 20.26 -12.96
CA PRO A 149 -5.39 19.20 -12.76
C PRO A 149 -4.81 18.74 -14.11
N VAL A 150 -3.48 18.78 -14.25
CA VAL A 150 -2.77 18.33 -15.46
C VAL A 150 -1.85 17.17 -15.11
N THR A 151 -1.93 16.10 -15.87
CA THR A 151 -1.07 14.92 -15.69
C THR A 151 0.35 15.22 -16.19
N LYS A 152 1.33 15.14 -15.31
CA LYS A 152 2.77 15.26 -15.60
C LYS A 152 3.46 13.96 -15.21
N GLY A 153 3.74 13.10 -16.19
CA GLY A 153 4.28 11.76 -15.93
C GLY A 153 3.29 10.89 -15.14
N ALA A 154 3.68 10.43 -13.95
CA ALA A 154 2.84 9.60 -13.08
C ALA A 154 1.88 10.39 -12.17
N HIS A 155 1.90 11.72 -12.16
CA HIS A 155 1.18 12.55 -11.21
C HIS A 155 0.30 13.58 -11.92
N GLN A 156 -0.71 14.09 -11.19
CA GLN A 156 -1.46 15.27 -11.59
C GLN A 156 -1.02 16.45 -10.73
N GLU A 157 -0.73 17.58 -11.38
CA GLU A 157 -0.41 18.83 -10.72
C GLU A 157 -1.58 19.81 -10.91
N LEU A 158 -2.00 20.47 -9.84
CA LEU A 158 -3.01 21.52 -9.93
C LEU A 158 -2.36 22.76 -10.56
N MET A 159 -2.82 23.11 -11.76
CA MET A 159 -2.31 24.23 -12.52
C MET A 159 -3.24 25.43 -12.44
N ARG A 160 -2.67 26.60 -12.22
CA ARG A 160 -3.32 27.89 -12.44
C ARG A 160 -2.81 28.49 -13.74
N ILE A 161 -3.70 28.80 -14.65
CA ILE A 161 -3.40 29.39 -15.95
C ILE A 161 -4.11 30.72 -16.04
N ARG A 162 -3.35 31.82 -16.16
CA ARG A 162 -3.87 33.19 -16.28
C ARG A 162 -3.69 33.67 -17.70
N LYS A 163 -4.75 34.17 -18.33
CA LYS A 163 -4.68 34.75 -19.67
C LYS A 163 -4.21 36.20 -19.58
N THR A 164 -2.99 36.46 -20.03
CA THR A 164 -2.36 37.80 -19.96
C THR A 164 -2.53 38.62 -21.25
N GLY A 165 -2.93 37.97 -22.35
CA GLY A 165 -3.15 38.60 -23.64
C GLY A 165 -3.97 37.71 -24.57
N LYS A 166 -4.16 38.12 -25.83
CA LYS A 166 -4.99 37.36 -26.80
C LYS A 166 -4.56 35.91 -26.93
N ASN A 167 -3.24 35.65 -26.95
CA ASN A 167 -2.64 34.32 -27.07
C ASN A 167 -1.50 34.11 -26.05
N SER A 168 -1.48 34.86 -24.95
CA SER A 168 -0.44 34.82 -23.93
C SER A 168 -1.04 34.34 -22.61
N PHE A 169 -0.33 33.40 -21.95
CA PHE A 169 -0.75 32.76 -20.70
C PHE A 169 0.44 32.67 -19.75
N GLU A 170 0.18 32.87 -18.48
CA GLU A 170 1.10 32.52 -17.38
C GLU A 170 0.58 31.24 -16.73
N GLU A 171 1.48 30.29 -16.45
CA GLU A 171 1.14 28.97 -15.89
C GLU A 171 1.94 28.75 -14.61
N GLU A 172 1.25 28.41 -13.52
CA GLU A 172 1.82 28.16 -12.20
C GLU A 172 1.32 26.82 -11.67
N GLY A 173 2.23 26.00 -11.09
CA GLY A 173 1.89 24.76 -10.40
C GLY A 173 1.63 24.99 -8.92
N HIS A 174 0.56 24.39 -8.38
CA HIS A 174 0.10 24.57 -7.01
C HIS A 174 0.01 23.25 -6.22
N GLY A 175 0.88 22.31 -6.53
CA GLY A 175 1.02 21.05 -5.82
C GLY A 175 0.30 19.86 -6.46
N LEU A 176 0.55 18.70 -5.91
CA LEU A 176 0.03 17.43 -6.43
C LEU A 176 -1.41 17.22 -6.00
N VAL A 177 -2.21 16.70 -6.92
CA VAL A 177 -3.63 16.39 -6.72
C VAL A 177 -3.98 15.07 -7.40
N ALA A 178 -5.13 14.49 -7.01
CA ALA A 178 -5.66 13.29 -7.64
C ALA A 178 -7.14 13.51 -8.01
N PHE A 179 -7.41 13.55 -9.29
CA PHE A 179 -8.76 13.71 -9.84
C PHE A 179 -9.12 12.54 -10.76
N VAL A 180 -10.43 12.31 -10.89
CA VAL A 180 -10.98 11.44 -11.93
C VAL A 180 -10.54 11.92 -13.32
N PRO A 181 -10.36 11.00 -14.32
CA PRO A 181 -9.96 11.41 -15.66
C PRO A 181 -10.94 12.37 -16.32
N LEU A 182 -10.41 13.44 -16.95
CA LEU A 182 -11.16 14.30 -17.84
C LEU A 182 -11.40 13.55 -19.16
N VAL A 183 -12.64 13.11 -19.38
CA VAL A 183 -13.06 12.36 -20.57
C VAL A 183 -13.78 13.30 -21.53
N GLY A 184 -13.40 13.27 -22.82
CA GLY A 184 -14.01 14.04 -23.90
C GLY A 184 -14.42 13.17 -25.09
N ALA A 185 -14.96 13.81 -26.16
CA ALA A 185 -15.30 13.13 -27.40
C ALA A 185 -14.07 12.54 -28.10
N LYS A 186 -14.29 11.61 -29.05
CA LYS A 186 -13.33 10.72 -29.72
C LYS A 186 -12.01 11.33 -30.26
N GLU A 187 -11.85 12.64 -30.23
CA GLU A 187 -10.64 13.34 -30.71
C GLU A 187 -9.68 13.78 -29.57
N TRP A 188 -10.06 13.57 -28.31
CA TRP A 188 -9.15 13.79 -27.17
C TRP A 188 -8.18 12.60 -27.13
N PRO A 189 -6.85 12.83 -27.13
CA PRO A 189 -5.93 11.71 -27.25
C PRO A 189 -6.15 10.73 -26.10
N PRO A 190 -6.36 9.42 -26.38
CA PRO A 190 -6.29 8.40 -25.36
C PRO A 190 -4.89 8.49 -24.76
N MET A 191 -4.74 8.15 -23.47
CA MET A 191 -3.42 8.00 -22.86
C MET A 191 -2.59 7.07 -23.74
N VAL A 192 -1.58 7.61 -24.41
CA VAL A 192 -0.66 6.82 -25.23
C VAL A 192 0.21 6.05 -24.25
N GLU A 193 -0.03 4.75 -24.14
CA GLU A 193 0.99 3.82 -23.70
C GLU A 193 2.25 4.11 -24.53
N GLY A 194 3.39 4.36 -23.85
CA GLY A 194 4.60 4.83 -24.49
C GLY A 194 5.06 3.93 -25.63
N THR A 195 4.79 4.33 -26.86
CA THR A 195 5.54 3.87 -28.02
C THR A 195 6.77 4.75 -28.13
N ALA A 196 7.92 4.16 -27.83
CA ALA A 196 9.19 4.74 -28.21
C ALA A 196 9.20 5.00 -29.73
N SER A 197 9.25 6.25 -30.14
CA SER A 197 9.44 6.61 -31.54
C SER A 197 10.85 6.20 -31.95
N ALA A 198 10.92 5.23 -32.87
CA ALA A 198 12.10 4.95 -33.64
C ALA A 198 12.27 6.10 -34.64
N ASP A 199 13.17 7.03 -34.34
CA ASP A 199 13.98 7.79 -35.31
C ASP A 199 14.97 8.70 -34.55
N THR A 200 16.15 8.13 -34.28
CA THR A 200 17.38 8.88 -34.10
C THR A 200 18.51 8.07 -34.73
N PRO A 201 19.35 8.66 -35.58
CA PRO A 201 20.34 7.92 -36.35
C PRO A 201 21.57 7.56 -35.52
N GLY A 202 21.93 6.26 -35.62
CA GLY A 202 23.31 5.80 -35.51
C GLY A 202 24.03 6.00 -34.18
N VAL A 203 23.72 5.15 -33.18
CA VAL A 203 24.68 4.79 -32.14
C VAL A 203 24.87 3.28 -32.24
N GLU A 204 26.12 2.88 -32.45
CA GLU A 204 26.55 1.48 -32.52
C GLU A 204 26.13 0.74 -31.23
N THR A 205 25.50 -0.40 -31.38
CA THR A 205 25.18 -1.34 -30.30
C THR A 205 26.47 -1.81 -29.63
N PRO A 206 26.59 -1.72 -28.30
CA PRO A 206 27.70 -2.36 -27.59
C PRO A 206 27.53 -3.89 -27.73
N ARG A 207 28.63 -4.56 -28.04
CA ARG A 207 28.75 -6.02 -28.03
C ARG A 207 28.29 -6.58 -26.68
N GLU A 208 27.54 -7.66 -26.73
CA GLU A 208 27.26 -8.51 -25.56
C GLU A 208 28.59 -8.87 -24.88
N ALA A 209 28.76 -8.42 -23.64
CA ALA A 209 29.87 -8.82 -22.79
C ALA A 209 29.61 -10.26 -22.33
N THR A 210 30.59 -11.14 -22.58
CA THR A 210 30.57 -12.51 -22.08
C THR A 210 30.83 -12.52 -20.56
N GLU A 211 30.27 -13.51 -19.84
CA GLU A 211 30.33 -13.69 -18.38
C GLU A 211 31.77 -13.70 -17.75
N ALA A 212 32.81 -13.55 -18.54
CA ALA A 212 34.19 -13.61 -18.08
C ALA A 212 34.84 -12.26 -17.71
N ASP A 213 34.17 -11.13 -17.97
CA ASP A 213 34.77 -9.79 -17.82
C ASP A 213 34.26 -8.96 -16.62
N VAL A 214 33.46 -9.56 -15.72
CA VAL A 214 33.04 -8.90 -14.47
C VAL A 214 34.13 -9.11 -13.41
N VAL A 215 35.20 -8.35 -13.51
CA VAL A 215 36.08 -8.13 -12.35
C VAL A 215 35.31 -7.24 -11.38
N LEU A 216 34.83 -7.84 -10.28
CA LEU A 216 34.27 -7.13 -9.14
C LEU A 216 35.32 -6.14 -8.64
N ALA A 217 35.08 -4.85 -8.83
CA ALA A 217 35.85 -3.84 -8.10
C ALA A 217 35.70 -4.11 -6.59
N PRO A 218 36.77 -4.00 -5.80
CA PRO A 218 36.70 -4.24 -4.37
C PRO A 218 35.67 -3.30 -3.75
N LEU A 219 34.81 -3.84 -2.86
CA LEU A 219 33.74 -3.12 -2.16
C LEU A 219 34.15 -1.73 -1.62
N GLY A 220 35.43 -1.57 -1.24
CA GLY A 220 36.00 -0.31 -0.79
C GLY A 220 36.02 0.81 -1.85
N ALA A 221 36.18 0.48 -3.14
CA ALA A 221 36.27 1.50 -4.20
C ALA A 221 34.88 2.09 -4.53
N VAL A 222 33.80 1.31 -4.38
CA VAL A 222 32.43 1.79 -4.56
C VAL A 222 32.03 2.67 -3.37
N ALA A 223 32.42 2.29 -2.16
CA ALA A 223 32.19 3.06 -0.95
C ALA A 223 32.87 4.44 -1.01
N GLU A 224 34.14 4.50 -1.46
CA GLU A 224 34.85 5.78 -1.63
C GLU A 224 34.18 6.69 -2.67
N LEU A 225 33.67 6.15 -3.77
CA LEU A 225 33.02 6.95 -4.82
C LEU A 225 31.69 7.55 -4.36
N VAL A 226 30.90 6.81 -3.59
CA VAL A 226 29.61 7.27 -3.05
C VAL A 226 29.81 8.29 -1.91
N VAL A 227 30.79 8.07 -1.04
CA VAL A 227 31.14 9.03 0.03
C VAL A 227 31.67 10.35 -0.55
N MET A 228 32.38 10.31 -1.68
CA MET A 228 32.86 11.53 -2.35
C MET A 228 31.73 12.34 -3.04
N SER A 229 30.58 11.73 -3.32
CA SER A 229 29.42 12.40 -3.95
C SER A 229 28.33 12.83 -2.94
N GLY A 230 28.42 12.41 -1.68
CA GLY A 230 27.48 12.75 -0.63
C GLY A 230 27.69 14.17 -0.06
N GLU A 231 26.62 14.77 0.45
CA GLU A 231 26.73 16.00 1.24
C GLU A 231 27.52 15.71 2.52
N ARG A 232 28.23 16.72 3.04
CA ARG A 232 28.93 16.55 4.32
C ARG A 232 27.91 16.49 5.45
N PRO A 233 28.04 15.51 6.37
CA PRO A 233 27.20 15.46 7.57
C PRO A 233 27.26 16.76 8.37
N ASN A 234 26.12 17.16 8.91
CA ASN A 234 26.02 18.38 9.72
C ASN A 234 26.38 18.14 11.20
N SER A 235 26.44 16.87 11.63
CA SER A 235 26.77 16.48 13.01
C SER A 235 27.96 15.52 13.07
N ALA A 236 28.60 15.45 14.25
CA ALA A 236 29.64 14.46 14.51
C ALA A 236 29.10 13.03 14.44
N ILE A 237 27.88 12.81 14.92
CA ILE A 237 27.20 11.50 14.85
C ILE A 237 26.95 11.10 13.40
N GLY A 238 26.42 12.02 12.56
CA GLY A 238 26.22 11.77 11.15
C GLY A 238 27.51 11.37 10.43
N TYR A 239 28.63 11.99 10.78
CA TYR A 239 29.94 11.63 10.24
C TYR A 239 30.36 10.20 10.64
N GLU A 240 30.24 9.85 11.93
CA GLU A 240 30.59 8.50 12.39
C GLU A 240 29.71 7.43 11.72
N LEU A 241 28.40 7.68 11.58
CA LEU A 241 27.49 6.79 10.87
C LEU A 241 27.82 6.68 9.38
N GLN A 242 28.18 7.81 8.72
CA GLN A 242 28.61 7.79 7.31
C GLN A 242 29.85 6.90 7.13
N GLN A 243 30.82 6.91 8.06
CA GLN A 243 32.01 6.05 8.02
C GLN A 243 31.73 4.58 8.32
N ALA A 244 30.65 4.27 9.04
CA ALA A 244 30.26 2.92 9.39
C ALA A 244 29.30 2.29 8.34
N ALA A 245 28.63 3.14 7.58
CA ALA A 245 27.67 2.73 6.57
C ALA A 245 28.34 1.98 5.40
N LEU A 246 27.64 1.02 4.85
CA LEU A 246 28.00 0.27 3.64
C LEU A 246 27.11 0.76 2.49
N PRO A 247 27.53 1.80 1.74
CA PRO A 247 26.70 2.40 0.70
C PRO A 247 26.53 1.47 -0.50
N PHE A 248 25.40 1.58 -1.17
CA PHE A 248 25.12 0.85 -2.41
C PHE A 248 24.41 1.78 -3.41
N LEU A 249 24.62 1.51 -4.70
CA LEU A 249 23.96 2.24 -5.79
C LEU A 249 22.93 1.37 -6.52
N ARG A 250 23.12 0.06 -6.50
CA ARG A 250 22.25 -0.91 -7.17
C ARG A 250 21.79 -1.97 -6.17
N MET A 251 20.66 -2.57 -6.44
CA MET A 251 20.12 -3.65 -5.60
C MET A 251 21.04 -4.89 -5.56
N GLU A 252 21.82 -5.12 -6.60
CA GLU A 252 22.82 -6.20 -6.64
C GLU A 252 23.95 -5.97 -5.63
N ASP A 253 24.38 -4.72 -5.43
CA ASP A 253 25.39 -4.37 -4.43
C ASP A 253 24.86 -4.62 -3.01
N LEU A 254 23.59 -4.23 -2.73
CA LEU A 254 22.89 -4.52 -1.47
C LEU A 254 22.83 -6.03 -1.20
N ASN A 255 22.53 -6.84 -2.22
CA ASN A 255 22.49 -8.31 -2.08
C ASN A 255 23.84 -8.85 -1.62
N GLY A 256 24.94 -8.41 -2.23
CA GLY A 256 26.29 -8.82 -1.87
C GLY A 256 26.61 -8.51 -0.40
N ILE A 257 26.26 -7.31 0.06
CA ILE A 257 26.45 -6.86 1.45
C ILE A 257 25.60 -7.68 2.41
N ALA A 258 24.30 -7.78 2.16
CA ALA A 258 23.36 -8.50 3.03
C ALA A 258 23.71 -9.99 3.13
N ASN A 259 24.07 -10.63 2.03
CA ASN A 259 24.42 -12.05 2.00
C ASN A 259 25.75 -12.35 2.70
N ALA A 260 26.73 -11.44 2.63
CA ALA A 260 27.97 -11.59 3.38
C ALA A 260 27.74 -11.68 4.90
N ILE A 261 26.69 -11.02 5.40
CA ILE A 261 26.36 -10.97 6.82
C ILE A 261 25.40 -12.11 7.21
N PHE A 262 24.41 -12.44 6.37
CA PHE A 262 23.23 -13.21 6.79
C PHE A 262 22.99 -14.55 6.06
N ALA A 263 23.70 -14.87 4.96
CA ALA A 263 23.39 -16.05 4.15
C ALA A 263 23.48 -17.41 4.92
N ASP A 264 24.24 -17.48 5.99
CA ASP A 264 24.36 -18.66 6.84
C ASP A 264 23.19 -18.83 7.83
N ARG A 265 22.37 -17.79 8.02
CA ARG A 265 21.19 -17.88 8.89
C ARG A 265 20.16 -18.85 8.30
N ARG A 266 19.36 -19.47 9.18
CA ARG A 266 18.24 -20.32 8.76
C ARG A 266 17.01 -19.51 8.38
N ILE A 267 16.80 -18.38 9.07
CA ILE A 267 15.67 -17.48 8.88
C ILE A 267 16.20 -16.06 8.72
N ILE A 268 15.77 -15.37 7.69
CA ILE A 268 16.06 -13.94 7.49
C ILE A 268 14.73 -13.21 7.43
N MET A 269 14.55 -12.23 8.30
CA MET A 269 13.36 -11.38 8.32
C MET A 269 13.70 -10.01 7.76
N LEU A 270 12.99 -9.61 6.71
CA LEU A 270 13.17 -8.36 5.99
C LEU A 270 12.00 -7.44 6.28
N GLY A 271 12.30 -6.29 6.89
CA GLY A 271 11.32 -5.31 7.33
C GLY A 271 10.84 -4.36 6.25
N GLU A 272 10.06 -3.42 6.70
CA GLU A 272 9.69 -2.17 6.03
C GLU A 272 9.17 -1.19 7.09
N SER A 273 9.58 0.08 7.00
CA SER A 273 9.01 1.12 7.88
C SER A 273 7.71 1.70 7.32
N THR A 274 7.33 1.30 6.11
CA THR A 274 6.09 1.71 5.45
C THR A 274 5.59 0.61 4.51
N HIS A 275 4.28 0.34 4.49
CA HIS A 275 3.69 -0.71 3.64
C HIS A 275 3.62 -0.41 2.14
N GLY A 276 3.87 0.81 1.72
CA GLY A 276 3.62 1.24 0.34
C GLY A 276 4.82 1.85 -0.38
N THR A 277 6.06 1.47 -0.02
CA THR A 277 7.31 2.03 -0.56
C THR A 277 7.98 1.09 -1.55
N ALA A 278 8.16 1.51 -2.79
CA ALA A 278 8.68 0.70 -3.89
C ALA A 278 10.09 0.18 -3.64
N GLU A 279 11.00 1.00 -3.10
CA GLU A 279 12.38 0.64 -2.80
C GLU A 279 12.46 -0.52 -1.81
N PHE A 280 11.56 -0.57 -0.82
CA PHE A 280 11.54 -1.67 0.15
C PHE A 280 11.14 -2.99 -0.50
N TYR A 281 10.11 -2.98 -1.37
CA TYR A 281 9.72 -4.18 -2.12
C TYR A 281 10.84 -4.65 -3.05
N ASN A 282 11.47 -3.74 -3.78
CA ASN A 282 12.56 -4.05 -4.69
C ASN A 282 13.79 -4.59 -3.95
N ALA A 283 14.18 -4.01 -2.82
CA ALA A 283 15.30 -4.47 -2.00
C ALA A 283 15.03 -5.86 -1.41
N ARG A 284 13.86 -6.07 -0.81
CA ARG A 284 13.44 -7.38 -0.29
C ARG A 284 13.40 -8.44 -1.39
N ALA A 285 12.86 -8.08 -2.58
CA ALA A 285 12.82 -8.97 -3.74
C ALA A 285 14.22 -9.36 -4.22
N ALA A 286 15.14 -8.41 -4.29
CA ALA A 286 16.51 -8.62 -4.74
C ALA A 286 17.27 -9.54 -3.76
N ILE A 287 17.26 -9.23 -2.46
CA ILE A 287 17.89 -10.05 -1.40
C ILE A 287 17.29 -11.46 -1.40
N THR A 288 15.95 -11.59 -1.43
CA THR A 288 15.28 -12.89 -1.40
C THR A 288 15.62 -13.75 -2.62
N ALA A 289 15.59 -13.17 -3.83
CA ALA A 289 15.90 -13.91 -5.04
C ALA A 289 17.35 -14.45 -5.05
N ASP A 290 18.30 -13.70 -4.51
CA ASP A 290 19.68 -14.15 -4.37
C ASP A 290 19.84 -15.25 -3.31
N LEU A 291 19.18 -15.12 -2.16
CA LEU A 291 19.13 -16.15 -1.12
C LEU A 291 18.53 -17.46 -1.64
N VAL A 292 17.48 -17.38 -2.46
CA VAL A 292 16.88 -18.55 -3.13
C VAL A 292 17.86 -19.18 -4.13
N ALA A 293 18.45 -18.36 -4.99
CA ALA A 293 19.30 -18.84 -6.09
C ALA A 293 20.62 -19.46 -5.60
N ARG A 294 21.24 -18.90 -4.56
CA ARG A 294 22.61 -19.24 -4.15
C ARG A 294 22.72 -19.89 -2.77
N HIS A 295 21.76 -19.65 -1.86
CA HIS A 295 21.86 -20.03 -0.45
C HIS A 295 20.79 -21.02 0.02
N LYS A 296 20.06 -21.62 -0.94
CA LYS A 296 19.08 -22.71 -0.71
C LYS A 296 17.89 -22.31 0.17
N PHE A 297 17.53 -21.04 0.18
CA PHE A 297 16.26 -20.62 0.78
C PHE A 297 15.12 -21.14 -0.08
N ASN A 298 14.14 -21.80 0.53
CA ASN A 298 13.04 -22.46 -0.18
C ASN A 298 11.65 -22.06 0.33
N ILE A 299 11.59 -21.18 1.33
CA ILE A 299 10.35 -20.63 1.88
C ILE A 299 10.42 -19.09 1.81
N VAL A 300 9.44 -18.48 1.16
CA VAL A 300 9.14 -17.07 1.26
C VAL A 300 7.81 -16.94 1.99
N ALA A 301 7.82 -16.35 3.18
CA ALA A 301 6.65 -16.19 4.03
C ALA A 301 6.40 -14.70 4.26
N VAL A 302 5.17 -14.24 4.08
CA VAL A 302 4.88 -12.80 4.06
C VAL A 302 3.71 -12.46 4.99
N GLU A 303 3.68 -11.21 5.47
CA GLU A 303 2.56 -10.64 6.23
C GLU A 303 1.35 -10.45 5.32
N ALA A 304 0.69 -11.54 5.00
CA ALA A 304 -0.44 -11.61 4.10
C ALA A 304 -1.32 -12.82 4.42
N ASP A 305 -2.55 -12.82 3.93
CA ASP A 305 -3.49 -13.91 4.11
C ASP A 305 -2.98 -15.22 3.48
N TRP A 306 -3.11 -16.31 4.19
CA TRP A 306 -2.68 -17.63 3.74
C TRP A 306 -3.32 -18.04 2.41
N ALA A 307 -4.64 -17.95 2.30
CA ALA A 307 -5.38 -18.39 1.10
C ALA A 307 -5.04 -17.53 -0.13
N ASP A 308 -4.83 -16.22 0.04
CA ASP A 308 -4.45 -15.31 -1.04
C ASP A 308 -3.00 -15.57 -1.49
N ALA A 309 -2.08 -15.78 -0.55
CA ALA A 309 -0.69 -16.13 -0.86
C ALA A 309 -0.58 -17.48 -1.59
N ALA A 310 -1.47 -18.43 -1.32
CA ALA A 310 -1.53 -19.69 -2.06
C ALA A 310 -1.79 -19.49 -3.56
N ALA A 311 -2.49 -18.43 -3.97
CA ALA A 311 -2.64 -18.08 -5.37
C ALA A 311 -1.30 -17.62 -6.00
N TYR A 312 -0.50 -16.86 -5.27
CA TYR A 312 0.85 -16.45 -5.69
C TYR A 312 1.81 -17.63 -5.73
N ASN A 313 1.68 -18.57 -4.77
CA ASN A 313 2.43 -19.82 -4.83
C ASN A 313 2.13 -20.61 -6.13
N ARG A 314 0.87 -20.64 -6.57
CA ARG A 314 0.53 -21.26 -7.87
C ARG A 314 1.22 -20.55 -9.04
N ILE A 315 1.28 -19.22 -9.06
CA ILE A 315 1.97 -18.45 -10.12
C ILE A 315 3.43 -18.84 -10.22
N ILE A 316 4.15 -18.89 -9.11
CA ILE A 316 5.59 -19.23 -9.12
C ILE A 316 5.86 -20.70 -9.48
N HIS A 317 4.82 -21.54 -9.45
CA HIS A 317 4.87 -22.92 -9.95
C HIS A 317 4.32 -23.08 -11.37
N GLY A 318 4.02 -21.96 -12.07
CA GLY A 318 3.53 -21.97 -13.45
C GLY A 318 2.06 -22.37 -13.60
N GLN A 319 1.27 -22.29 -12.53
CA GLN A 319 -0.16 -22.60 -12.50
C GLN A 319 -1.01 -21.31 -12.53
N PRO A 320 -2.30 -21.37 -12.91
CA PRO A 320 -3.18 -20.21 -12.86
C PRO A 320 -3.36 -19.67 -11.44
N ALA A 321 -3.33 -18.34 -11.29
CA ALA A 321 -3.62 -17.67 -10.01
C ALA A 321 -5.09 -17.81 -9.62
N ILE A 322 -5.99 -17.66 -10.61
CA ILE A 322 -7.44 -17.70 -10.41
C ILE A 322 -7.92 -19.14 -10.49
N VAL A 323 -8.62 -19.58 -9.46
CA VAL A 323 -9.30 -20.86 -9.40
C VAL A 323 -10.81 -20.59 -9.43
N PRO A 324 -11.60 -21.28 -10.28
CA PRO A 324 -13.05 -21.11 -10.30
C PRO A 324 -13.66 -21.33 -8.91
N GLY A 325 -14.50 -20.40 -8.48
CA GLY A 325 -15.15 -20.44 -7.16
C GLY A 325 -14.35 -19.84 -6.01
N LEU A 326 -13.11 -19.37 -6.24
CA LEU A 326 -12.36 -18.57 -5.26
C LEU A 326 -12.30 -17.10 -5.66
N PRO A 327 -12.29 -16.16 -4.69
CA PRO A 327 -12.05 -14.75 -4.94
C PRO A 327 -10.71 -14.50 -5.67
N ALA A 328 -10.60 -13.38 -6.37
CA ALA A 328 -9.30 -12.96 -6.89
C ALA A 328 -8.35 -12.68 -5.72
N PRO A 329 -7.07 -13.12 -5.78
CA PRO A 329 -6.14 -12.94 -4.68
C PRO A 329 -5.91 -11.45 -4.39
N PHE A 330 -5.80 -11.11 -3.11
CA PHE A 330 -5.58 -9.74 -2.64
C PHE A 330 -6.57 -8.73 -3.23
N SER A 331 -7.86 -9.11 -3.28
CA SER A 331 -8.95 -8.25 -3.74
C SER A 331 -9.50 -7.33 -2.64
N ARG A 332 -9.10 -7.57 -1.38
CA ARG A 332 -9.51 -6.83 -0.18
C ARG A 332 -8.51 -5.74 0.18
N TYR A 333 -8.93 -4.82 1.03
CA TYR A 333 -8.06 -3.77 1.57
C TYR A 333 -6.99 -4.37 2.51
N PRO A 334 -5.74 -3.92 2.44
CA PRO A 334 -5.14 -2.95 1.51
C PRO A 334 -4.60 -3.63 0.25
N ARG A 335 -5.28 -3.43 -0.87
CA ARG A 335 -4.99 -4.14 -2.13
C ARG A 335 -3.58 -3.89 -2.66
N TRP A 336 -3.08 -2.65 -2.51
CA TRP A 336 -1.78 -2.23 -3.07
C TRP A 336 -0.57 -2.89 -2.41
N MET A 337 -0.67 -3.38 -1.18
CA MET A 337 0.44 -4.06 -0.50
C MET A 337 0.97 -5.25 -1.28
N TRP A 338 0.07 -6.07 -1.83
CA TRP A 338 0.44 -7.30 -2.52
C TRP A 338 0.07 -7.30 -4.01
N ARG A 339 -0.78 -6.36 -4.45
CA ARG A 339 -1.13 -6.16 -5.87
C ARG A 339 -0.46 -4.91 -6.41
N ASN A 340 0.84 -4.99 -6.63
CA ASN A 340 1.66 -3.94 -7.22
C ASN A 340 2.66 -4.55 -8.21
N ASN A 341 3.26 -3.71 -9.03
CA ASN A 341 4.20 -4.14 -10.06
C ASN A 341 5.46 -4.75 -9.46
N GLU A 342 5.93 -4.23 -8.33
CA GLU A 342 7.13 -4.66 -7.62
C GLU A 342 6.99 -6.13 -7.18
N VAL A 343 5.86 -6.48 -6.55
CA VAL A 343 5.54 -7.87 -6.18
C VAL A 343 5.36 -8.74 -7.41
N PHE A 344 4.70 -8.27 -8.46
CA PHE A 344 4.51 -9.03 -9.70
C PHE A 344 5.84 -9.39 -10.38
N HIS A 345 6.78 -8.44 -10.44
CA HIS A 345 8.13 -8.68 -10.96
C HIS A 345 8.87 -9.72 -10.09
N PHE A 346 8.75 -9.61 -8.77
CA PHE A 346 9.34 -10.59 -7.85
C PHE A 346 8.78 -12.00 -8.07
N LEU A 347 7.46 -12.16 -8.15
CA LEU A 347 6.84 -13.46 -8.44
C LEU A 347 7.28 -14.05 -9.78
N THR A 348 7.45 -13.19 -10.79
CA THR A 348 7.97 -13.61 -12.09
C THR A 348 9.39 -14.15 -11.96
N ARG A 349 10.25 -13.47 -11.20
CA ARG A 349 11.62 -13.92 -10.93
C ARG A 349 11.65 -15.26 -10.16
N LEU A 350 10.81 -15.42 -9.12
CA LEU A 350 10.70 -16.69 -8.39
C LEU A 350 10.22 -17.83 -9.28
N ARG A 351 9.27 -17.56 -10.18
CA ARG A 351 8.80 -18.54 -11.17
C ARG A 351 9.94 -19.00 -12.09
N ASP A 352 10.76 -18.07 -12.55
CA ASP A 352 11.87 -18.39 -13.45
C ASP A 352 12.97 -19.16 -12.70
N LEU A 353 13.25 -18.85 -11.44
CA LEU A 353 14.11 -19.64 -10.56
C LEU A 353 13.56 -21.06 -10.37
N ASN A 354 12.26 -21.21 -10.13
CA ASN A 354 11.61 -22.52 -10.00
C ASN A 354 11.66 -23.35 -11.29
N LYS A 355 11.60 -22.70 -12.47
CA LYS A 355 11.79 -23.38 -13.76
C LYS A 355 13.23 -23.85 -13.97
N ALA A 356 14.20 -23.03 -13.54
CA ALA A 356 15.62 -23.36 -13.65
C ALA A 356 16.09 -24.46 -12.66
N ALA A 357 15.33 -24.67 -11.56
CA ALA A 357 15.64 -25.68 -10.54
C ALA A 357 15.24 -27.10 -11.00
N GLU A 358 15.85 -27.61 -12.08
CA GLU A 358 15.61 -28.96 -12.60
C GLU A 358 15.95 -30.02 -11.55
N GLY A 359 14.89 -30.66 -10.98
CA GLY A 359 15.05 -31.74 -10.00
C GLY A 359 15.52 -31.33 -8.59
N GLY A 360 15.73 -30.03 -8.35
CA GLY A 360 16.07 -29.45 -7.04
C GLY A 360 14.87 -28.97 -6.24
N PRO A 361 15.10 -28.55 -4.97
CA PRO A 361 14.04 -27.96 -4.17
C PRO A 361 13.57 -26.63 -4.78
N ARG A 362 12.26 -26.52 -4.96
CA ARG A 362 11.62 -25.29 -5.44
C ARG A 362 11.30 -24.36 -4.29
N VAL A 363 11.36 -23.05 -4.54
CA VAL A 363 10.88 -22.04 -3.58
C VAL A 363 9.36 -22.01 -3.57
N ASN A 364 8.80 -21.81 -2.39
CA ASN A 364 7.36 -21.69 -2.16
C ASN A 364 7.04 -20.34 -1.51
N PHE A 365 5.82 -19.85 -1.74
CA PHE A 365 5.33 -18.54 -1.27
C PHE A 365 4.12 -18.75 -0.37
N TYR A 366 4.15 -18.21 0.85
CA TYR A 366 3.13 -18.39 1.88
C TYR A 366 2.74 -17.09 2.57
N GLY A 367 1.47 -16.99 2.98
CA GLY A 367 1.00 -15.97 3.92
C GLY A 367 1.12 -16.44 5.37
N LEU A 368 1.33 -15.51 6.26
CA LEU A 368 1.42 -15.79 7.70
C LEU A 368 0.20 -15.30 8.48
N ASP A 369 -0.63 -14.43 7.88
CA ASP A 369 -1.62 -13.63 8.57
C ASP A 369 -2.95 -14.36 8.82
N ILE A 370 -3.78 -13.72 9.65
CA ILE A 370 -4.98 -14.30 10.25
C ILE A 370 -6.28 -13.85 9.55
N TYR A 371 -6.25 -12.86 8.65
CA TYR A 371 -7.47 -12.17 8.18
C TYR A 371 -8.29 -12.88 7.11
N GLY A 372 -7.76 -13.87 6.46
CA GLY A 372 -8.38 -14.59 5.34
C GLY A 372 -9.56 -15.51 5.69
N LEU A 373 -10.47 -15.14 6.60
CA LEU A 373 -11.55 -16.02 7.07
C LEU A 373 -12.39 -16.61 5.94
N ASN A 374 -12.89 -15.79 5.02
CA ASN A 374 -13.75 -16.25 3.92
C ASN A 374 -13.02 -17.14 2.93
N SER A 375 -11.85 -16.70 2.47
CA SER A 375 -11.02 -17.45 1.52
C SER A 375 -10.60 -18.78 2.12
N SER A 376 -10.31 -18.82 3.42
CA SER A 376 -9.94 -20.04 4.14
C SER A 376 -11.12 -21.02 4.29
N ILE A 377 -12.34 -20.53 4.56
CA ILE A 377 -13.54 -21.39 4.58
C ILE A 377 -13.75 -22.03 3.21
N GLU A 378 -13.71 -21.26 2.14
CA GLU A 378 -13.87 -21.80 0.78
C GLU A 378 -12.77 -22.81 0.42
N ALA A 379 -11.50 -22.54 0.79
CA ALA A 379 -10.40 -23.46 0.54
C ALA A 379 -10.57 -24.81 1.27
N VAL A 380 -10.99 -24.80 2.55
CA VAL A 380 -11.28 -26.03 3.30
C VAL A 380 -12.43 -26.78 2.67
N LEU A 381 -13.52 -26.12 2.32
CA LEU A 381 -14.68 -26.76 1.70
C LEU A 381 -14.34 -27.39 0.36
N GLN A 382 -13.61 -26.68 -0.51
CA GLN A 382 -13.15 -27.22 -1.80
C GLN A 382 -12.22 -28.43 -1.64
N TYR A 383 -11.35 -28.42 -0.65
CA TYR A 383 -10.50 -29.58 -0.35
C TYR A 383 -11.36 -30.77 0.06
N LEU A 384 -12.25 -30.61 1.03
CA LEU A 384 -13.10 -31.68 1.54
C LEU A 384 -14.06 -32.23 0.49
N GLU A 385 -14.61 -31.39 -0.39
CA GLU A 385 -15.47 -31.87 -1.50
C GLU A 385 -14.75 -32.87 -2.43
N ARG A 386 -13.43 -32.75 -2.57
CA ARG A 386 -12.62 -33.66 -3.39
C ARG A 386 -12.25 -34.95 -2.66
N VAL A 387 -12.02 -34.90 -1.35
CA VAL A 387 -11.49 -36.04 -0.60
C VAL A 387 -12.55 -36.76 0.24
N ASP A 388 -13.56 -36.05 0.74
CA ASP A 388 -14.61 -36.58 1.59
C ASP A 388 -15.87 -35.68 1.59
N SER A 389 -16.78 -35.93 0.67
CA SER A 389 -18.00 -35.13 0.49
C SER A 389 -18.95 -35.15 1.70
N GLN A 390 -18.90 -36.19 2.53
CA GLN A 390 -19.73 -36.28 3.77
C GLN A 390 -19.18 -35.30 4.81
N VAL A 391 -17.86 -35.28 5.00
CA VAL A 391 -17.21 -34.31 5.90
C VAL A 391 -17.32 -32.89 5.37
N ALA A 392 -17.33 -32.67 4.03
CA ALA A 392 -17.61 -31.37 3.43
C ALA A 392 -19.01 -30.83 3.82
N ALA A 393 -20.03 -31.69 3.86
CA ALA A 393 -21.38 -31.29 4.31
C ALA A 393 -21.37 -30.88 5.78
N ILE A 394 -20.70 -31.63 6.64
CA ILE A 394 -20.53 -31.31 8.07
C ILE A 394 -19.77 -29.98 8.24
N ALA A 395 -18.71 -29.75 7.44
CA ALA A 395 -17.95 -28.51 7.48
C ALA A 395 -18.80 -27.29 7.10
N ARG A 396 -19.66 -27.41 6.08
CA ARG A 396 -20.61 -26.32 5.72
C ARG A 396 -21.57 -26.01 6.86
N GLU A 397 -22.11 -27.02 7.52
CA GLU A 397 -23.01 -26.83 8.67
C GLU A 397 -22.29 -26.13 9.82
N ARG A 398 -21.08 -26.56 10.17
CA ARG A 398 -20.30 -25.93 11.24
C ARG A 398 -19.89 -24.50 10.92
N TYR A 399 -19.41 -24.23 9.72
CA TYR A 399 -19.04 -22.85 9.33
C TYR A 399 -20.25 -21.95 9.03
N ALA A 400 -21.49 -22.50 9.01
CA ALA A 400 -22.69 -21.71 8.81
C ALA A 400 -22.90 -20.62 9.87
N CYS A 401 -22.42 -20.80 11.10
CA CYS A 401 -22.45 -19.79 12.15
C CYS A 401 -21.62 -18.54 11.79
N LEU A 402 -20.55 -18.68 11.01
CA LEU A 402 -19.71 -17.59 10.54
C LEU A 402 -20.28 -16.90 9.29
N THR A 403 -21.22 -17.53 8.58
CA THR A 403 -21.75 -17.03 7.30
C THR A 403 -22.35 -15.62 7.39
N PRO A 404 -23.12 -15.23 8.42
CA PRO A 404 -23.66 -13.87 8.53
C PRO A 404 -22.59 -12.78 8.62
N TRP A 405 -21.40 -13.13 9.07
CA TRP A 405 -20.29 -12.22 9.39
C TRP A 405 -19.20 -12.18 8.30
N ARG A 406 -19.38 -12.96 7.23
CA ARG A 406 -18.39 -13.09 6.14
C ARG A 406 -18.10 -11.78 5.42
N SER A 407 -19.10 -10.90 5.32
CA SER A 407 -18.96 -9.59 4.68
C SER A 407 -18.51 -8.48 5.64
N ASP A 408 -18.69 -8.69 6.95
CA ASP A 408 -18.31 -7.74 8.00
C ASP A 408 -17.90 -8.47 9.30
N PRO A 409 -16.67 -8.99 9.40
CA PRO A 409 -16.19 -9.67 10.61
C PRO A 409 -16.09 -8.77 11.85
N VAL A 410 -16.07 -7.44 11.70
CA VAL A 410 -16.09 -6.51 12.85
C VAL A 410 -17.47 -6.47 13.51
N GLU A 411 -18.52 -6.66 12.75
CA GLU A 411 -19.85 -6.82 13.36
C GLU A 411 -19.91 -8.07 14.23
N TYR A 412 -19.24 -9.18 13.81
CA TYR A 412 -19.03 -10.34 14.68
C TYR A 412 -18.35 -9.93 15.99
N ALA A 413 -17.28 -9.17 15.91
CA ALA A 413 -16.54 -8.71 17.09
C ALA A 413 -17.41 -7.83 18.02
N ARG A 414 -18.24 -6.93 17.46
CA ARG A 414 -19.19 -6.13 18.25
C ARG A 414 -20.22 -6.98 18.96
N MET A 415 -20.78 -7.95 18.25
CA MET A 415 -21.77 -8.86 18.83
C MET A 415 -21.14 -9.77 19.88
N ALA A 416 -19.92 -10.24 19.67
CA ALA A 416 -19.17 -11.08 20.59
C ALA A 416 -18.80 -10.36 21.91
N ALA A 417 -18.81 -9.04 21.93
CA ALA A 417 -18.66 -8.24 23.15
C ALA A 417 -19.92 -8.30 24.05
N SER A 418 -21.07 -8.79 23.55
CA SER A 418 -22.30 -8.96 24.31
C SER A 418 -22.30 -10.29 25.08
N SER A 419 -22.71 -10.26 26.34
CA SER A 419 -22.83 -11.46 27.20
C SER A 419 -23.87 -12.49 26.74
N THR A 420 -24.73 -12.14 25.80
CA THR A 420 -25.80 -13.03 25.27
C THR A 420 -25.41 -13.66 23.93
N PHE A 421 -24.24 -13.31 23.36
CA PHE A 421 -23.78 -13.81 22.08
C PHE A 421 -23.20 -15.22 22.22
N HIS A 422 -23.56 -16.13 21.31
CA HIS A 422 -22.93 -17.44 21.19
C HIS A 422 -21.88 -17.38 20.08
N SER A 423 -20.61 -17.54 20.46
CA SER A 423 -19.50 -17.54 19.52
C SER A 423 -19.48 -18.80 18.65
N CYS A 424 -18.77 -18.72 17.52
CA CYS A 424 -18.51 -19.86 16.64
C CYS A 424 -17.25 -20.66 17.04
N GLU A 425 -16.65 -20.39 18.19
CA GLU A 425 -15.39 -20.98 18.67
C GLU A 425 -15.40 -22.50 18.64
N ASP A 426 -16.44 -23.09 19.24
CA ASP A 426 -16.59 -24.54 19.31
C ASP A 426 -16.65 -25.19 17.93
N GLU A 427 -17.41 -24.61 17.01
CA GLU A 427 -17.63 -25.17 15.67
C GLU A 427 -16.37 -25.06 14.79
N ALA A 428 -15.67 -23.93 14.85
CA ALA A 428 -14.41 -23.74 14.15
C ALA A 428 -13.31 -24.69 14.69
N SER A 429 -13.20 -24.78 16.02
CA SER A 429 -12.22 -25.65 16.68
C SER A 429 -12.50 -27.14 16.43
N LYS A 430 -13.76 -27.59 16.48
CA LYS A 430 -14.18 -28.97 16.17
C LYS A 430 -13.82 -29.36 14.74
N MET A 431 -14.00 -28.44 13.77
CA MET A 431 -13.66 -28.73 12.38
C MET A 431 -12.15 -28.96 12.20
N LEU A 432 -11.32 -28.13 12.82
CA LEU A 432 -9.88 -28.32 12.83
C LEU A 432 -9.47 -29.65 13.47
N VAL A 433 -10.06 -30.01 14.62
CA VAL A 433 -9.79 -31.30 15.30
C VAL A 433 -10.14 -32.48 14.42
N ASP A 434 -11.26 -32.44 13.70
CA ASP A 434 -11.68 -33.53 12.83
C ASP A 434 -10.76 -33.68 11.61
N LEU A 435 -10.29 -32.59 11.02
CA LEU A 435 -9.24 -32.63 9.99
C LEU A 435 -7.95 -33.30 10.49
N LEU A 436 -7.52 -32.93 11.70
CA LEU A 436 -6.32 -33.51 12.31
C LEU A 436 -6.49 -35.00 12.65
N ARG A 437 -7.65 -35.43 13.10
CA ARG A 437 -7.95 -36.85 13.37
C ARG A 437 -7.89 -37.70 12.11
N ASN A 438 -8.34 -37.17 10.98
CA ASN A 438 -8.36 -37.88 9.70
C ASN A 438 -7.09 -37.66 8.87
N ARG A 439 -6.06 -37.03 9.44
CA ARG A 439 -4.82 -36.64 8.75
C ARG A 439 -4.20 -37.76 7.94
N MET A 440 -4.01 -38.95 8.56
CA MET A 440 -3.35 -40.08 7.92
C MET A 440 -4.13 -40.58 6.69
N GLU A 441 -5.44 -40.65 6.78
CA GLU A 441 -6.31 -41.06 5.69
C GLU A 441 -6.31 -40.07 4.55
N TYR A 442 -6.43 -38.77 4.85
CA TYR A 442 -6.44 -37.71 3.85
C TYR A 442 -5.10 -37.56 3.15
N MET A 443 -3.99 -37.66 3.89
CA MET A 443 -2.65 -37.64 3.29
C MET A 443 -2.40 -38.83 2.34
N GLN A 444 -2.96 -40.03 2.63
CA GLN A 444 -2.86 -41.18 1.73
C GLN A 444 -3.66 -40.97 0.41
N ARG A 445 -4.73 -40.20 0.45
CA ARG A 445 -5.53 -39.83 -0.73
C ARG A 445 -4.94 -38.64 -1.51
N ASP A 446 -3.99 -37.93 -0.91
CA ASP A 446 -3.39 -36.72 -1.49
C ASP A 446 -2.25 -37.09 -2.44
N VAL A 447 -2.46 -36.91 -3.75
CA VAL A 447 -1.46 -37.13 -4.81
C VAL A 447 -0.31 -36.12 -4.79
N SER A 448 -0.41 -35.06 -3.96
CA SER A 448 0.57 -33.97 -3.84
C SER A 448 1.55 -34.15 -2.66
N ASN A 449 1.79 -35.39 -2.21
CA ASN A 449 2.65 -35.70 -1.06
C ASN A 449 2.25 -34.93 0.23
N GLY A 450 0.96 -34.77 0.47
CA GLY A 450 0.40 -34.10 1.64
C GLY A 450 0.33 -32.58 1.57
N ALA A 451 0.73 -31.94 0.46
CA ALA A 451 0.71 -30.49 0.35
C ALA A 451 -0.72 -29.92 0.35
N ALA A 452 -1.68 -30.59 -0.32
CA ALA A 452 -3.06 -30.15 -0.32
C ALA A 452 -3.74 -30.34 1.05
N PHE A 453 -3.38 -31.39 1.79
CA PHE A 453 -3.82 -31.56 3.18
C PHE A 453 -3.24 -30.47 4.07
N PHE A 454 -1.93 -30.20 3.96
CA PHE A 454 -1.26 -29.15 4.73
C PHE A 454 -1.92 -27.79 4.49
N ASP A 455 -2.22 -27.45 3.23
CA ASP A 455 -2.93 -26.22 2.88
C ASP A 455 -4.32 -26.14 3.54
N ALA A 456 -5.11 -27.23 3.47
CA ALA A 456 -6.42 -27.30 4.13
C ALA A 456 -6.34 -27.21 5.66
N GLU A 457 -5.35 -27.85 6.26
CA GLU A 457 -5.07 -27.75 7.70
C GLU A 457 -4.74 -26.32 8.12
N GLN A 458 -3.88 -25.62 7.36
CA GLN A 458 -3.53 -24.23 7.68
C GLN A 458 -4.74 -23.30 7.49
N ASN A 459 -5.53 -23.47 6.44
CA ASN A 459 -6.78 -22.72 6.27
C ASN A 459 -7.76 -22.94 7.45
N ALA A 460 -7.89 -24.19 7.95
CA ALA A 460 -8.72 -24.45 9.12
C ALA A 460 -8.18 -23.82 10.41
N ARG A 461 -6.86 -23.69 10.54
CA ARG A 461 -6.21 -22.95 11.64
C ARG A 461 -6.47 -21.45 11.54
N VAL A 462 -6.38 -20.87 10.33
CA VAL A 462 -6.75 -19.48 10.09
C VAL A 462 -8.20 -19.23 10.52
N ILE A 463 -9.14 -20.10 10.14
CA ILE A 463 -10.56 -19.94 10.53
C ILE A 463 -10.71 -19.92 12.06
N ALA A 464 -10.09 -20.87 12.77
CA ALA A 464 -10.19 -20.95 14.23
C ALA A 464 -9.55 -19.73 14.92
N LYS A 465 -8.38 -19.30 14.42
CA LYS A 465 -7.67 -18.16 14.99
C LYS A 465 -8.28 -16.81 14.60
N ALA A 466 -8.86 -16.68 13.41
CA ALA A 466 -9.61 -15.50 13.01
C ALA A 466 -10.86 -15.33 13.88
N GLU A 467 -11.59 -16.41 14.19
CA GLU A 467 -12.72 -16.36 15.12
C GLU A 467 -12.27 -15.85 16.50
N GLU A 468 -11.21 -16.45 17.07
CA GLU A 468 -10.64 -16.03 18.35
C GLU A 468 -10.22 -14.56 18.33
N TYR A 469 -9.54 -14.13 17.24
CA TYR A 469 -9.09 -12.77 17.04
C TYR A 469 -10.25 -11.76 17.01
N TYR A 470 -11.28 -12.00 16.19
CA TYR A 470 -12.44 -11.09 16.11
C TYR A 470 -13.22 -11.08 17.43
N ARG A 471 -13.33 -12.20 18.12
CA ARG A 471 -13.99 -12.30 19.43
C ARG A 471 -13.26 -11.51 20.53
N THR A 472 -11.94 -11.37 20.44
CA THR A 472 -11.11 -10.64 21.41
C THR A 472 -10.84 -9.19 21.02
N LEU A 473 -11.14 -8.78 19.80
CA LEU A 473 -10.80 -7.49 19.22
C LEU A 473 -11.14 -6.27 20.10
N TYR A 474 -12.26 -6.30 20.79
CA TYR A 474 -12.71 -5.22 21.69
C TYR A 474 -12.34 -5.42 23.17
N ARG A 475 -11.58 -6.46 23.51
CA ARG A 475 -11.15 -6.71 24.90
C ARG A 475 -9.87 -5.99 25.26
N GLY A 476 -8.95 -5.82 24.34
CA GLY A 476 -7.68 -5.10 24.52
C GLY A 476 -6.81 -5.14 23.29
N SER A 477 -6.12 -4.02 23.00
CA SER A 477 -5.26 -3.91 21.81
C SER A 477 -4.06 -4.88 21.88
N ALA A 478 -3.41 -5.01 23.03
CA ALA A 478 -2.28 -5.92 23.20
C ALA A 478 -2.68 -7.40 23.07
N GLU A 479 -3.88 -7.79 23.52
CA GLU A 479 -4.35 -9.18 23.42
C GLU A 479 -4.54 -9.59 21.95
N SER A 480 -5.21 -8.76 21.15
CA SER A 480 -5.41 -9.03 19.71
C SER A 480 -4.11 -8.98 18.92
N TRP A 481 -3.21 -8.03 19.23
CA TRP A 481 -1.88 -7.95 18.65
C TRP A 481 -1.06 -9.23 18.91
N ASN A 482 -0.99 -9.65 20.17
CA ASN A 482 -0.24 -10.83 20.59
C ASN A 482 -0.80 -12.12 19.98
N LEU A 483 -2.13 -12.23 19.86
CA LEU A 483 -2.77 -13.36 19.19
C LEU A 483 -2.37 -13.45 17.70
N ARG A 484 -2.36 -12.32 17.00
CA ARG A 484 -1.91 -12.25 15.60
C ARG A 484 -0.44 -12.62 15.46
N ALA A 485 0.42 -12.03 16.29
CA ALA A 485 1.86 -12.32 16.30
C ALA A 485 2.14 -13.80 16.58
N GLN A 486 1.43 -14.40 17.55
CA GLN A 486 1.55 -15.82 17.88
C GLN A 486 1.13 -16.72 16.70
N HIS A 487 0.02 -16.39 16.02
CA HIS A 487 -0.44 -17.12 14.84
C HIS A 487 0.59 -17.07 13.70
N MET A 488 1.13 -15.89 13.40
CA MET A 488 2.14 -15.71 12.36
C MET A 488 3.41 -16.53 12.68
N PHE A 489 3.82 -16.51 13.93
CA PHE A 489 4.98 -17.29 14.38
C PHE A 489 4.73 -18.81 14.30
N GLU A 490 3.60 -19.32 14.81
CA GLU A 490 3.23 -20.72 14.73
C GLU A 490 3.11 -21.21 13.27
N THR A 491 2.62 -20.36 12.38
CA THR A 491 2.56 -20.64 10.95
C THR A 491 3.96 -20.81 10.36
N LEU A 492 4.90 -19.92 10.71
CA LEU A 492 6.31 -20.04 10.30
C LEU A 492 6.97 -21.32 10.84
N GLU A 493 6.74 -21.71 12.11
CA GLU A 493 7.23 -22.96 12.66
C GLU A 493 6.74 -24.17 11.85
N ARG A 494 5.44 -24.21 11.53
CA ARG A 494 4.84 -25.29 10.74
C ARG A 494 5.38 -25.37 9.33
N LEU A 495 5.65 -24.24 8.69
CA LEU A 495 6.28 -24.21 7.38
C LEU A 495 7.68 -24.84 7.42
N LEU A 496 8.48 -24.47 8.42
CA LEU A 496 9.82 -25.04 8.61
C LEU A 496 9.78 -26.54 8.94
N GLU A 497 8.77 -27.01 9.67
CA GLU A 497 8.55 -28.43 9.97
C GLU A 497 8.10 -29.19 8.72
N PHE A 498 7.14 -28.64 7.96
CA PHE A 498 6.62 -29.26 6.74
C PHE A 498 7.69 -29.44 5.67
N HIS A 499 8.55 -28.44 5.46
CA HIS A 499 9.65 -28.50 4.51
C HIS A 499 10.89 -29.23 5.04
N GLY A 500 10.92 -29.58 6.33
CA GLY A 500 11.95 -30.40 6.95
C GLY A 500 13.16 -29.60 7.47
N PRO A 501 14.11 -30.31 8.13
CA PRO A 501 15.17 -29.68 8.94
C PRO A 501 16.18 -28.86 8.13
N GLY A 502 16.28 -29.10 6.83
CA GLY A 502 17.18 -28.36 5.92
C GLY A 502 16.54 -27.10 5.30
N SER A 503 15.28 -26.84 5.62
CA SER A 503 14.57 -25.67 5.08
C SER A 503 15.09 -24.36 5.65
N LYS A 504 15.12 -23.33 4.78
CA LYS A 504 15.47 -21.95 5.11
C LYS A 504 14.36 -21.00 4.67
N ALA A 505 14.04 -20.02 5.50
CA ALA A 505 12.93 -19.09 5.25
C ALA A 505 13.38 -17.63 5.16
N VAL A 506 12.82 -16.90 4.20
CA VAL A 506 12.80 -15.44 4.20
C VAL A 506 11.39 -14.97 4.59
N VAL A 507 11.32 -14.06 5.55
CA VAL A 507 10.06 -13.49 6.04
C VAL A 507 9.99 -12.02 5.66
N TRP A 508 8.86 -11.57 5.08
CA TRP A 508 8.60 -10.16 4.81
C TRP A 508 7.44 -9.68 5.67
N ALA A 509 7.69 -8.73 6.54
CA ALA A 509 6.65 -8.07 7.31
C ALA A 509 7.11 -6.66 7.71
N HIS A 510 6.20 -5.87 8.24
CA HIS A 510 6.52 -4.54 8.75
C HIS A 510 7.60 -4.61 9.85
N ASN A 511 8.41 -3.54 10.02
CA ASN A 511 9.44 -3.43 11.06
C ASN A 511 8.88 -3.77 12.46
N SER A 512 7.67 -3.31 12.78
CA SER A 512 7.00 -3.59 14.05
C SER A 512 6.69 -5.06 14.30
N HIS A 513 6.66 -5.89 13.26
CA HIS A 513 6.45 -7.32 13.36
C HIS A 513 7.74 -8.13 13.40
N ILE A 514 8.80 -7.67 12.69
CA ILE A 514 10.03 -8.46 12.55
C ILE A 514 11.17 -8.01 13.47
N GLY A 515 11.15 -6.79 13.98
CA GLY A 515 12.13 -6.34 14.97
C GLY A 515 11.92 -7.03 16.32
N ASP A 516 12.93 -7.10 17.17
CA ASP A 516 12.78 -7.64 18.53
C ASP A 516 11.96 -6.69 19.39
N ALA A 517 10.71 -7.03 19.68
CA ALA A 517 9.79 -6.16 20.42
C ALA A 517 10.29 -5.76 21.82
N ARG A 518 11.14 -6.56 22.45
CA ARG A 518 11.76 -6.25 23.78
C ARG A 518 12.62 -4.99 23.73
N ALA A 519 13.08 -4.59 22.55
CA ALA A 519 13.86 -3.38 22.33
C ALA A 519 13.00 -2.14 22.06
N THR A 520 11.67 -2.27 22.06
CA THR A 520 10.73 -1.21 21.67
C THR A 520 9.82 -0.79 22.82
N GLU A 521 9.27 0.42 22.74
CA GLU A 521 8.22 0.91 23.65
C GLU A 521 6.98 0.00 23.63
N MET A 522 6.64 -0.58 22.47
CA MET A 522 5.51 -1.50 22.32
C MET A 522 5.66 -2.72 23.23
N GLY A 523 6.83 -3.35 23.22
CA GLY A 523 7.12 -4.48 24.12
C GLY A 523 7.25 -4.08 25.58
N GLN A 524 7.99 -3.01 25.87
CA GLN A 524 8.33 -2.61 27.25
C GLN A 524 7.14 -2.00 28.01
N VAL A 525 6.29 -1.22 27.34
CA VAL A 525 5.21 -0.46 27.97
C VAL A 525 3.85 -1.13 27.77
N ARG A 526 3.58 -1.64 26.55
CA ARG A 526 2.27 -2.21 26.21
C ARG A 526 2.20 -3.73 26.40
N GLY A 527 3.32 -4.42 26.60
CA GLY A 527 3.37 -5.88 26.70
C GLY A 527 3.08 -6.58 25.37
N GLU A 528 3.28 -5.89 24.26
CA GLU A 528 3.14 -6.41 22.91
C GLU A 528 4.41 -7.15 22.50
N TYR A 529 4.27 -8.38 21.99
CA TYR A 529 5.36 -9.13 21.36
C TYR A 529 5.09 -9.33 19.88
N ASN A 530 6.10 -9.77 19.14
CA ASN A 530 6.00 -9.96 17.70
C ASN A 530 6.78 -11.18 17.22
N ILE A 531 6.72 -11.47 15.90
CA ILE A 531 7.37 -12.65 15.33
C ILE A 531 8.90 -12.56 15.40
N GLY A 532 9.50 -11.38 15.36
CA GLY A 532 10.95 -11.20 15.49
C GLY A 532 11.45 -11.60 16.87
N GLN A 533 10.78 -11.15 17.94
CA GLN A 533 11.08 -11.57 19.31
C GLN A 533 10.93 -13.07 19.47
N LEU A 534 9.77 -13.65 19.10
CA LEU A 534 9.49 -15.07 19.23
C LEU A 534 10.49 -15.93 18.45
N ALA A 535 10.89 -15.49 17.26
CA ALA A 535 11.90 -16.17 16.45
C ALA A 535 13.29 -16.13 17.10
N ARG A 536 13.72 -15.01 17.67
CA ARG A 536 14.98 -14.91 18.43
C ARG A 536 14.97 -15.79 19.67
N GLU A 537 13.88 -15.83 20.41
CA GLU A 537 13.72 -16.70 21.58
C GLU A 537 13.81 -18.19 21.19
N ARG A 538 13.23 -18.56 20.03
CA ARG A 538 13.15 -19.95 19.57
C ARG A 538 14.42 -20.45 18.89
N TRP A 539 15.06 -19.62 18.07
CA TRP A 539 16.16 -20.06 17.18
C TRP A 539 17.48 -19.30 17.39
N GLY A 540 17.52 -18.29 18.24
CA GLY A 540 18.73 -17.52 18.59
C GLY A 540 19.47 -17.00 17.36
N ASP A 541 20.76 -17.28 17.29
CA ASP A 541 21.66 -16.80 16.23
C ASP A 541 21.32 -17.33 14.82
N LYS A 542 20.36 -18.25 14.69
CA LYS A 542 19.90 -18.72 13.38
C LYS A 542 18.94 -17.76 12.69
N VAL A 543 18.57 -16.67 13.36
CA VAL A 543 17.68 -15.62 12.83
C VAL A 543 18.50 -14.37 12.55
N GLY A 544 18.26 -13.75 11.39
CA GLY A 544 18.74 -12.41 11.05
C GLY A 544 17.55 -11.47 10.89
N LEU A 545 17.56 -10.34 11.59
CA LEU A 545 16.53 -9.31 11.55
C LEU A 545 17.06 -8.06 10.85
N ILE A 546 16.49 -7.68 9.71
CA ILE A 546 16.93 -6.55 8.89
C ILE A 546 15.79 -5.53 8.81
N GLY A 547 15.95 -4.39 9.49
CA GLY A 547 15.01 -3.28 9.44
C GLY A 547 15.26 -2.37 8.23
N PHE A 548 14.23 -1.63 7.81
CA PHE A 548 14.30 -0.71 6.68
C PHE A 548 13.74 0.65 7.07
N GLY A 549 14.41 1.72 6.64
CA GLY A 549 14.01 3.10 6.90
C GLY A 549 14.11 4.01 5.69
N THR A 550 13.33 5.10 5.72
CA THR A 550 13.33 6.14 4.68
C THR A 550 13.34 7.54 5.27
N GLY A 551 14.02 8.46 4.57
CA GLY A 551 14.06 9.88 4.93
C GLY A 551 12.80 10.62 4.49
N HIS A 552 12.55 10.66 3.21
CA HIS A 552 11.44 11.42 2.62
C HIS A 552 11.05 10.84 1.26
N GLY A 553 10.06 11.42 0.61
CA GLY A 553 9.58 10.98 -0.70
C GLY A 553 8.10 10.68 -0.70
N PHE A 554 7.70 9.54 -1.25
CA PHE A 554 6.29 9.19 -1.39
C PHE A 554 6.02 7.76 -0.92
N VAL A 555 4.81 7.54 -0.44
CA VAL A 555 4.31 6.24 0.00
C VAL A 555 2.88 6.03 -0.49
N ALA A 556 2.55 4.81 -0.89
CA ALA A 556 1.15 4.42 -1.10
C ALA A 556 0.52 4.09 0.26
N ALA A 557 -0.48 4.84 0.65
CA ALA A 557 -1.20 4.65 1.90
C ALA A 557 -2.64 5.16 1.77
N SER A 558 -3.47 4.93 2.77
CA SER A 558 -4.81 5.51 2.87
C SER A 558 -4.85 6.55 3.98
N SER A 559 -5.79 7.50 3.90
CA SER A 559 -6.09 8.43 5.01
C SER A 559 -6.93 7.78 6.11
N ARG A 560 -7.63 6.68 5.79
CA ARG A 560 -8.53 5.97 6.71
C ARG A 560 -8.60 4.49 6.36
N TRP A 561 -9.06 3.70 7.31
CA TRP A 561 -9.30 2.29 7.10
C TRP A 561 -10.34 2.05 5.97
N ASP A 562 -10.09 1.04 5.13
CA ASP A 562 -10.89 0.72 3.94
C ASP A 562 -11.06 1.91 2.95
N GLY A 563 -10.18 2.91 3.07
CA GLY A 563 -10.13 4.06 2.17
C GLY A 563 -9.42 3.74 0.84
N PRO A 564 -9.54 4.62 -0.15
CA PRO A 564 -8.77 4.48 -1.39
C PRO A 564 -7.27 4.61 -1.11
N MET A 565 -6.48 3.94 -1.95
CA MET A 565 -5.04 4.19 -1.98
C MET A 565 -4.78 5.63 -2.47
N GLU A 566 -3.90 6.32 -1.77
CA GLU A 566 -3.40 7.64 -2.10
C GLU A 566 -1.87 7.58 -2.16
N ILE A 567 -1.25 8.40 -3.01
CA ILE A 567 0.19 8.64 -2.96
C ILE A 567 0.41 9.83 -2.03
N LYS A 568 1.04 9.56 -0.89
CA LYS A 568 1.26 10.55 0.15
C LYS A 568 2.73 10.92 0.25
N SER A 569 3.00 12.22 0.46
CA SER A 569 4.36 12.68 0.75
C SER A 569 4.75 12.25 2.16
N VAL A 570 5.88 11.58 2.28
CA VAL A 570 6.50 11.26 3.58
C VAL A 570 7.15 12.53 4.12
N SER A 571 6.80 12.90 5.34
CA SER A 571 7.36 14.09 6.01
C SER A 571 8.89 13.94 6.20
N ARG A 572 9.60 15.06 6.32
CA ARG A 572 11.01 15.00 6.70
C ARG A 572 11.16 14.29 8.05
N PRO A 573 12.28 13.57 8.26
CA PRO A 573 12.53 12.88 9.52
C PRO A 573 12.38 13.81 10.73
N HIS A 574 11.72 13.32 11.78
CA HIS A 574 11.59 14.08 13.03
C HIS A 574 12.96 14.20 13.71
N GLU A 575 13.30 15.38 14.19
CA GLU A 575 14.51 15.61 15.00
C GLU A 575 14.52 14.66 16.21
N GLY A 576 15.61 13.94 16.40
CA GLY A 576 15.72 12.91 17.45
C GLY A 576 15.24 11.51 17.06
N SER A 577 14.93 11.27 15.79
CA SER A 577 14.67 9.93 15.24
C SER A 577 15.92 9.28 14.63
N TYR A 578 15.87 7.97 14.42
CA TYR A 578 16.90 7.25 13.67
C TYR A 578 16.95 7.68 12.21
N GLU A 579 15.79 8.00 11.63
CA GLU A 579 15.70 8.53 10.28
C GLU A 579 16.43 9.87 10.13
N ALA A 580 16.37 10.74 11.14
CA ALA A 580 17.12 12.00 11.11
C ALA A 580 18.64 11.78 11.17
N LEU A 581 19.10 10.80 11.95
CA LEU A 581 20.51 10.42 12.00
C LEU A 581 21.00 9.84 10.66
N CYS A 582 20.18 8.97 10.05
CA CYS A 582 20.50 8.38 8.75
C CYS A 582 20.50 9.44 7.63
N HIS A 583 19.54 10.35 7.62
CA HIS A 583 19.48 11.48 6.69
C HIS A 583 20.70 12.39 6.81
N ASP A 584 21.16 12.66 8.04
CA ASP A 584 22.35 13.50 8.29
C ASP A 584 23.66 12.92 7.75
N THR A 585 23.71 11.62 7.43
CA THR A 585 24.87 11.02 6.74
C THR A 585 25.10 11.58 5.34
N GLY A 586 24.08 12.15 4.70
CA GLY A 586 24.11 12.62 3.32
C GLY A 586 24.24 11.50 2.27
N LEU A 587 24.13 10.23 2.68
CA LEU A 587 24.20 9.08 1.77
C LEU A 587 22.80 8.75 1.20
N PRO A 588 22.65 8.52 -0.11
CA PRO A 588 21.36 8.26 -0.73
C PRO A 588 20.79 6.88 -0.35
N ALA A 589 21.65 5.87 -0.17
CA ALA A 589 21.26 4.54 0.27
C ALA A 589 22.47 3.79 0.87
N PHE A 590 22.23 3.02 1.93
CA PHE A 590 23.26 2.20 2.58
C PHE A 590 22.66 1.08 3.42
N LEU A 591 23.46 0.07 3.74
CA LEU A 591 23.21 -0.88 4.83
C LEU A 591 24.13 -0.54 6.00
N LEU A 592 23.58 -0.48 7.20
CA LEU A 592 24.32 -0.37 8.45
C LEU A 592 24.30 -1.73 9.15
N ASP A 593 25.47 -2.33 9.32
CA ASP A 593 25.63 -3.57 10.10
C ASP A 593 25.47 -3.24 11.59
N LEU A 594 24.57 -3.91 12.28
CA LEU A 594 24.30 -3.76 13.72
C LEU A 594 24.68 -5.02 14.51
N THR A 595 25.34 -5.98 13.84
CA THR A 595 25.83 -7.21 14.50
C THR A 595 26.99 -6.89 15.44
N PRO A 596 27.38 -7.82 16.34
CA PRO A 596 28.53 -7.65 17.21
C PRO A 596 29.89 -7.44 16.50
N GLN A 597 29.93 -7.55 15.15
CA GLN A 597 31.12 -7.26 14.35
C GLN A 597 31.30 -5.76 14.09
N GLN A 598 30.27 -4.94 14.30
CA GLN A 598 30.33 -3.50 14.15
C GLN A 598 31.16 -2.89 15.29
N LYS A 599 31.70 -1.69 15.02
CA LYS A 599 32.46 -0.91 16.01
C LYS A 599 31.61 -0.62 17.24
N PRO A 600 32.12 -0.86 18.47
CA PRO A 600 31.37 -0.63 19.71
C PRO A 600 30.82 0.80 19.83
N GLU A 601 31.57 1.81 19.36
CA GLU A 601 31.17 3.21 19.43
C GLU A 601 29.91 3.49 18.60
N ILE A 602 29.74 2.83 17.45
CA ILE A 602 28.53 2.95 16.62
C ILE A 602 27.33 2.31 17.31
N ILE A 603 27.53 1.13 17.90
CA ILE A 603 26.49 0.44 18.66
C ILE A 603 26.06 1.29 19.87
N GLU A 604 27.02 1.89 20.60
CA GLU A 604 26.73 2.76 21.75
C GLU A 604 25.91 4.00 21.34
N ILE A 605 26.28 4.68 20.24
CA ILE A 605 25.54 5.83 19.70
C ILE A 605 24.08 5.46 19.35
N LEU A 606 23.87 4.28 18.76
CA LEU A 606 22.56 3.84 18.31
C LEU A 606 21.72 3.17 19.40
N SER A 607 22.34 2.73 20.51
CA SER A 607 21.64 2.13 21.65
C SER A 607 20.93 3.17 22.54
N GLU A 608 21.14 4.47 22.32
CA GLU A 608 20.31 5.50 22.91
C GLU A 608 18.90 5.41 22.32
N PRO A 609 17.84 5.14 23.11
CA PRO A 609 16.49 4.96 22.58
C PRO A 609 15.99 6.22 21.87
N ARG A 610 15.69 6.09 20.58
CA ARG A 610 15.20 7.17 19.71
C ARG A 610 13.85 6.83 19.11
N LEU A 611 13.23 7.82 18.50
CA LEU A 611 12.04 7.61 17.68
C LEU A 611 12.42 6.80 16.43
N GLU A 612 11.57 5.85 16.07
CA GLU A 612 11.61 5.08 14.83
C GLU A 612 10.26 5.23 14.12
N ARG A 613 10.30 5.53 12.82
CA ARG A 613 9.12 5.72 12.00
C ARG A 613 8.46 4.37 11.66
N ALA A 614 7.13 4.33 11.79
CA ALA A 614 6.31 3.18 11.43
C ALA A 614 5.02 3.64 10.74
N ILE A 615 4.99 3.58 9.43
CA ILE A 615 3.81 3.93 8.62
C ILE A 615 3.16 2.63 8.16
N GLY A 616 2.00 2.32 8.73
CA GLY A 616 1.16 1.20 8.30
C GLY A 616 0.41 1.49 7.00
N VAL A 617 -0.75 0.87 6.83
CA VAL A 617 -1.63 1.08 5.67
C VAL A 617 -2.36 2.42 5.71
N ILE A 618 -2.41 3.06 6.88
CA ILE A 618 -2.93 4.42 7.06
C ILE A 618 -1.76 5.34 7.32
N TYR A 619 -1.73 6.49 6.65
CA TYR A 619 -0.76 7.53 6.91
C TYR A 619 -1.41 8.90 6.93
N ARG A 620 -1.16 9.64 8.01
CA ARG A 620 -1.63 11.01 8.23
C ARG A 620 -0.42 11.88 8.59
N PRO A 621 0.19 12.58 7.63
CA PRO A 621 1.38 13.39 7.85
C PRO A 621 1.22 14.43 8.97
N GLU A 622 0.02 14.99 9.13
CA GLU A 622 -0.32 16.00 10.14
C GLU A 622 -0.29 15.49 11.58
N THR A 623 -0.42 14.18 11.78
CA THR A 623 -0.33 13.53 13.10
C THR A 623 0.84 12.56 13.21
N GLU A 624 1.76 12.58 12.26
CA GLU A 624 2.82 11.58 12.09
C GLU A 624 3.59 11.31 13.40
N LEU A 625 4.03 12.37 14.11
CA LEU A 625 4.78 12.21 15.34
C LEU A 625 4.02 11.45 16.43
N ALA A 626 2.71 11.64 16.51
CA ALA A 626 1.89 11.01 17.55
C ALA A 626 1.40 9.62 17.17
N SER A 627 1.28 9.32 15.86
CA SER A 627 0.63 8.11 15.37
C SER A 627 1.55 7.16 14.59
N HIS A 628 2.73 7.64 14.14
CA HIS A 628 3.62 6.89 13.26
C HIS A 628 5.08 6.88 13.74
N TYR A 629 5.32 7.12 15.01
CA TYR A 629 6.61 6.98 15.67
C TYR A 629 6.46 6.26 17.00
N TYR A 630 7.43 5.42 17.33
CA TYR A 630 7.59 4.81 18.65
C TYR A 630 9.07 4.83 19.06
N ARG A 631 9.36 4.66 20.34
CA ARG A 631 10.75 4.60 20.81
C ARG A 631 11.30 3.19 20.71
N ALA A 632 12.53 3.07 20.22
CA ALA A 632 13.25 1.81 20.07
C ALA A 632 14.75 1.96 20.37
N ASP A 633 15.40 0.83 20.68
CA ASP A 633 16.85 0.65 20.74
C ASP A 633 17.24 -0.14 19.47
N LEU A 634 17.70 0.56 18.44
CA LEU A 634 17.87 0.03 17.10
C LEU A 634 18.81 -1.20 17.02
N PRO A 635 20.01 -1.22 17.64
CA PRO A 635 20.90 -2.38 17.63
C PRO A 635 20.37 -3.61 18.38
N ARG A 636 19.47 -3.43 19.33
CA ARG A 636 18.81 -4.54 20.02
C ARG A 636 17.60 -5.05 19.26
N GLN A 637 17.01 -4.20 18.43
CA GLN A 637 15.84 -4.52 17.63
C GLN A 637 16.22 -5.27 16.36
N PHE A 638 17.27 -4.83 15.65
CA PHE A 638 17.72 -5.39 14.37
C PHE A 638 19.20 -5.77 14.36
N ASP A 639 19.57 -6.67 13.45
CA ASP A 639 20.96 -7.03 13.16
C ASP A 639 21.55 -6.20 12.01
N ALA A 640 20.70 -5.55 11.20
CA ALA A 640 21.09 -4.56 10.21
C ALA A 640 19.95 -3.60 9.91
N TRP A 641 20.33 -2.43 9.41
CA TRP A 641 19.40 -1.38 8.98
C TRP A 641 19.70 -0.98 7.54
N VAL A 642 18.70 -1.10 6.66
CA VAL A 642 18.78 -0.65 5.27
C VAL A 642 18.10 0.71 5.15
N TRP A 643 18.81 1.66 4.60
CA TRP A 643 18.39 3.05 4.46
C TRP A 643 18.23 3.48 3.02
N PHE A 644 17.16 4.21 2.74
CA PHE A 644 16.95 4.98 1.52
C PHE A 644 16.57 6.41 1.89
N ASP A 645 17.39 7.39 1.50
CA ASP A 645 17.12 8.79 1.85
C ASP A 645 15.87 9.32 1.17
N ARG A 646 15.63 8.88 -0.07
CA ARG A 646 14.42 9.20 -0.84
C ARG A 646 13.79 7.94 -1.40
N THR A 647 12.45 7.88 -1.29
CA THR A 647 11.66 6.74 -1.76
C THR A 647 10.43 7.17 -2.55
N ASP A 648 9.93 6.24 -3.38
CA ASP A 648 8.71 6.40 -4.16
C ASP A 648 7.65 5.37 -3.75
N ALA A 649 6.39 5.68 -4.05
CA ALA A 649 5.26 4.79 -3.76
C ALA A 649 5.24 3.59 -4.71
N VAL A 650 4.74 2.44 -4.23
CA VAL A 650 4.50 1.27 -5.08
C VAL A 650 3.49 1.56 -6.19
N THR A 651 3.63 0.85 -7.32
CA THR A 651 2.74 0.97 -8.47
C THR A 651 1.62 -0.07 -8.38
N ALA A 652 0.45 0.34 -7.87
CA ALA A 652 -0.69 -0.56 -7.68
C ALA A 652 -1.27 -1.06 -9.00
N ILE A 653 -1.68 -2.35 -9.03
CA ILE A 653 -2.34 -2.98 -10.17
C ILE A 653 -3.86 -2.93 -9.96
N PRO A 654 -4.64 -2.24 -10.83
CA PRO A 654 -6.09 -2.14 -10.71
C PRO A 654 -6.79 -3.50 -10.86
N ILE A 655 -7.97 -3.65 -10.22
CA ILE A 655 -8.86 -4.79 -10.42
C ILE A 655 -10.04 -4.32 -11.28
N ALA A 656 -10.23 -4.93 -12.45
CA ALA A 656 -11.41 -4.69 -13.26
C ALA A 656 -12.63 -5.39 -12.64
N GLY A 657 -13.69 -4.66 -12.31
CA GLY A 657 -15.06 -5.17 -12.11
C GLY A 657 -15.38 -5.81 -10.75
N VAL A 658 -14.60 -5.61 -9.70
CA VAL A 658 -14.93 -6.14 -8.35
C VAL A 658 -15.53 -5.03 -7.49
N GLY A 659 -16.79 -5.26 -7.03
CA GLY A 659 -17.41 -4.47 -5.97
C GLY A 659 -16.61 -4.59 -4.66
N GLN A 660 -16.65 -3.54 -3.85
CA GLN A 660 -15.97 -3.49 -2.55
C GLN A 660 -16.55 -4.56 -1.61
N GLU A 661 -15.81 -5.64 -1.38
CA GLU A 661 -16.03 -6.49 -0.20
C GLU A 661 -15.27 -5.85 0.96
N ARG A 662 -16.00 -5.54 2.03
CA ARG A 662 -15.45 -4.96 3.26
C ARG A 662 -14.85 -6.07 4.10
N GLU A 663 -13.58 -6.04 4.35
CA GLU A 663 -12.96 -6.70 5.50
C GLU A 663 -12.27 -5.66 6.37
N THR A 664 -12.37 -5.85 7.64
CA THR A 664 -12.06 -4.86 8.64
C THR A 664 -10.91 -5.31 9.50
N TYR A 665 -10.11 -4.35 9.84
CA TYR A 665 -8.84 -4.42 10.55
C TYR A 665 -8.96 -4.15 12.05
N PRO A 666 -7.95 -4.62 12.82
CA PRO A 666 -7.80 -4.35 14.22
C PRO A 666 -7.32 -2.91 14.48
N PHE A 667 -7.81 -2.35 15.55
CA PHE A 667 -7.32 -1.12 16.12
C PHE A 667 -5.90 -1.31 16.66
N GLY A 668 -4.98 -0.49 16.22
CA GLY A 668 -3.66 -0.37 16.80
C GLY A 668 -2.52 -0.39 15.78
N LEU A 669 -2.33 0.69 15.11
CA LEU A 669 -1.13 1.50 14.85
C LEU A 669 -1.54 2.79 14.18
#